data_c731fcb106f9354863cad35371f0f56e
#
_entry.id   c731fcb106f9354863cad35371f0f56e
#
_cell.length_a   1.000
_cell.length_b   1.000
_cell.length_c   1.000
_cell.angle_alpha   90.00
_cell.angle_beta   90.00
_cell.angle_gamma   90.00
#
_symmetry.space_group_name_H-M   'P 1'
#
loop_
_entity.id
_entity.type
_entity.pdbx_description
1 polymer ?
#
loop_
_entity_poly.entity_id
_entity_poly.type
_entity_poly.pdbx_seq_one_letter_code
_entity_poly.pdbx_strand_id
1 'polypeptide(L)'
;MRRSLFTLILLALTLAAIAAEPLRVACVGNSITYGYGLSDPATESYPAQLQQKLGKGYDVRNFGHSGATLLSRGHRPYIEQEAYKNALAFKPDIVVIHLGINDTDPRNWPFFRDDFTKDYIALIRSFKAANANATFYIAKMSPISHRHHRFLAGTRDWHKLIQAAIERVAKATGARLIDFYNPLLPFPQMLPDGLHPNKAGAGVLARVVYEALAGDFGGLQMPLVFSDNMVVSRNRNFEVYGTANAGQRVVATFNNEKSSTVAQNDGTWRIFFAVPRMGKPYTLTVTSEQRTLKFKNIVAGEVWLCSGQSNMAFPLANDELGKEALTIVDDPNLRVLNLLPRWDTDNTEWSQSALDSTNNLQYMRSKGWQQATSKNMGEVSAVAYYFAKVLRSCLGVPVGIIVNAVGGSPTEAWIDRQTLEDEYPELLNDRFKDNVMVMPWVVQRMRKNIAQATDKLQMHPYQPTYLYDAAIRPLAKYPINGVIWYQGESNAENMEIHQRLFPLLLSSWRTNWDNPQLPVYMVQLSSINRPSWPWFRNSQRLMANTLPYVYMAVSSDVGDSLDVHPRQKYPVGKRLANLALYHQYDFKQLTPCGPSVQSATMEPDGEVRVYFNWDKGLKTADGKALRTFEVAGYDEVFYPAEATIKDREVRLTCPQVPHPAFVRYGWQPFTRANLVNGDGFPASTFRVEVKR
;
A
#
# COMPACT_ATOMS: atom_id res chain seq x y z
N MET A 1 -70.50 18.00 -63.10
CA MET A 1 -69.21 17.20 -63.10
C MET A 1 -68.05 18.14 -63.28
N ARG A 2 -67.40 18.54 -62.19
CA ARG A 2 -66.13 19.29 -62.21
C ARG A 2 -65.20 18.59 -61.27
N ARG A 3 -64.08 18.05 -61.83
CA ARG A 3 -62.97 17.45 -61.12
C ARG A 3 -62.01 18.59 -60.70
N SER A 4 -61.85 18.81 -59.40
CA SER A 4 -60.79 19.68 -58.88
C SER A 4 -59.55 18.85 -58.57
N LEU A 5 -58.48 19.20 -59.20
CA LEU A 5 -57.12 18.64 -59.01
C LEU A 5 -56.51 19.37 -57.82
N PHE A 6 -56.27 18.66 -56.71
CA PHE A 6 -55.48 19.18 -55.59
C PHE A 6 -54.00 18.80 -55.85
N THR A 7 -53.19 19.79 -56.13
CA THR A 7 -51.75 19.67 -56.23
C THR A 7 -51.15 19.80 -54.85
N LEU A 8 -50.64 18.70 -54.28
CA LEU A 8 -49.91 18.67 -53.02
C LEU A 8 -48.49 19.11 -53.30
N ILE A 9 -48.11 20.31 -52.87
CA ILE A 9 -46.69 20.75 -52.85
C ILE A 9 -46.08 20.21 -51.58
N LEU A 10 -45.24 19.18 -51.69
CA LEU A 10 -44.38 18.64 -50.64
C LEU A 10 -43.20 19.56 -50.48
N LEU A 11 -43.26 20.46 -49.48
CA LEU A 11 -42.10 21.25 -49.07
C LEU A 11 -41.16 20.36 -48.23
N ALA A 12 -40.15 19.84 -48.88
CA ALA A 12 -39.08 19.10 -48.20
C ALA A 12 -38.23 20.14 -47.44
N LEU A 13 -38.51 20.36 -46.19
CA LEU A 13 -37.61 21.04 -45.28
C LEU A 13 -36.42 20.10 -45.02
N THR A 14 -35.34 20.30 -45.75
CA THR A 14 -34.02 19.81 -45.41
C THR A 14 -33.53 20.62 -44.20
N LEU A 15 -33.77 20.10 -42.99
CA LEU A 15 -33.01 20.52 -41.82
C LEU A 15 -31.53 20.09 -42.08
N ALA A 16 -30.75 21.02 -42.67
CA ALA A 16 -29.32 20.93 -42.56
C ALA A 16 -29.01 21.03 -41.06
N ALA A 17 -28.68 19.93 -40.42
CA ALA A 17 -28.04 19.92 -39.12
C ALA A 17 -26.79 20.77 -39.28
N ILE A 18 -26.82 22.03 -38.83
CA ILE A 18 -25.62 22.84 -38.66
C ILE A 18 -24.77 22.05 -37.66
N ALA A 19 -23.75 21.37 -38.16
CA ALA A 19 -22.78 20.72 -37.29
C ALA A 19 -22.23 21.82 -36.37
N ALA A 20 -22.47 21.70 -35.07
CA ALA A 20 -21.91 22.64 -34.11
C ALA A 20 -20.39 22.69 -34.30
N GLU A 21 -19.83 23.90 -34.30
CA GLU A 21 -18.37 24.04 -34.38
C GLU A 21 -17.70 23.24 -33.25
N PRO A 22 -16.58 22.54 -33.53
CA PRO A 22 -15.88 21.80 -32.49
C PRO A 22 -15.45 22.72 -31.34
N LEU A 23 -15.61 22.23 -30.10
CA LEU A 23 -15.11 22.94 -28.91
C LEU A 23 -13.58 23.01 -28.97
N ARG A 24 -13.05 24.21 -28.88
CA ARG A 24 -11.60 24.48 -28.97
C ARG A 24 -10.93 24.22 -27.62
N VAL A 25 -10.04 23.24 -27.55
CA VAL A 25 -9.31 22.84 -26.35
C VAL A 25 -7.84 23.22 -26.50
N ALA A 26 -7.35 24.15 -25.69
CA ALA A 26 -5.94 24.52 -25.64
C ALA A 26 -5.25 23.72 -24.51
N CYS A 27 -4.29 22.86 -24.86
CA CYS A 27 -3.39 22.23 -23.91
C CYS A 27 -2.14 23.09 -23.74
N VAL A 28 -2.12 23.86 -22.66
CA VAL A 28 -1.08 24.83 -22.29
C VAL A 28 -0.09 24.17 -21.33
N GLY A 29 1.21 24.28 -21.59
CA GLY A 29 2.17 23.66 -20.67
C GLY A 29 3.62 23.71 -21.11
N ASN A 30 4.39 22.83 -20.52
CA ASN A 30 5.84 22.72 -20.70
C ASN A 30 6.21 21.57 -21.67
N SER A 31 7.42 21.01 -21.51
CA SER A 31 7.92 19.87 -22.30
C SER A 31 7.02 18.62 -22.25
N ILE A 32 6.33 18.38 -21.15
CA ILE A 32 5.41 17.24 -21.01
C ILE A 32 4.18 17.42 -21.91
N THR A 33 3.63 18.64 -21.96
CA THR A 33 2.55 18.98 -22.89
C THR A 33 3.03 18.96 -24.34
N TYR A 34 4.21 19.49 -24.60
CA TYR A 34 4.85 19.44 -25.93
C TYR A 34 5.02 18.00 -26.43
N GLY A 35 5.37 17.05 -25.54
CA GLY A 35 5.67 15.66 -25.89
C GLY A 35 7.17 15.42 -26.07
N TYR A 36 8.01 16.08 -25.27
CA TYR A 36 9.47 15.89 -25.30
C TYR A 36 9.81 14.41 -25.01
N GLY A 37 10.75 13.86 -25.80
CA GLY A 37 11.20 12.48 -25.69
C GLY A 37 10.32 11.42 -26.36
N LEU A 38 9.18 11.83 -26.92
CA LEU A 38 8.34 10.95 -27.75
C LEU A 38 8.89 10.86 -29.17
N SER A 39 8.65 9.71 -29.82
CA SER A 39 9.09 9.46 -31.21
C SER A 39 8.37 10.38 -32.19
N ASP A 40 7.07 10.56 -31.99
CA ASP A 40 6.22 11.46 -32.76
C ASP A 40 5.25 12.22 -31.83
N PRO A 41 5.63 13.42 -31.33
CA PRO A 41 4.76 14.23 -30.49
C PRO A 41 3.40 14.58 -31.12
N ALA A 42 3.31 14.62 -32.44
CA ALA A 42 2.07 14.96 -33.16
C ALA A 42 0.98 13.88 -32.99
N THR A 43 1.36 12.63 -32.71
CA THR A 43 0.42 11.51 -32.52
C THR A 43 0.50 10.90 -31.10
N GLU A 44 1.62 11.06 -30.39
CA GLU A 44 1.89 10.35 -29.14
C GLU A 44 1.81 11.25 -27.89
N SER A 45 1.85 12.59 -28.03
CA SER A 45 1.67 13.49 -26.89
C SER A 45 0.27 13.35 -26.28
N TYR A 46 0.12 13.74 -24.97
CA TYR A 46 -1.19 13.65 -24.35
C TYR A 46 -2.27 14.50 -25.04
N PRO A 47 -1.98 15.73 -25.60
CA PRO A 47 -2.97 16.45 -26.37
C PRO A 47 -3.41 15.72 -27.63
N ALA A 48 -2.48 15.08 -28.35
CA ALA A 48 -2.79 14.31 -29.56
C ALA A 48 -3.64 13.07 -29.22
N GLN A 49 -3.29 12.32 -28.18
CA GLN A 49 -4.08 11.17 -27.70
C GLN A 49 -5.45 11.62 -27.15
N LEU A 50 -5.54 12.80 -26.52
CA LEU A 50 -6.79 13.39 -26.08
C LEU A 50 -7.72 13.70 -27.25
N GLN A 51 -7.19 14.28 -28.35
CA GLN A 51 -7.94 14.50 -29.59
C GLN A 51 -8.56 13.20 -30.11
N GLN A 52 -7.78 12.12 -30.12
CA GLN A 52 -8.27 10.81 -30.58
C GLN A 52 -9.44 10.30 -29.69
N LYS A 53 -9.36 10.53 -28.37
CA LYS A 53 -10.40 10.12 -27.42
C LYS A 53 -11.68 10.95 -27.53
N LEU A 54 -11.56 12.24 -27.68
CA LEU A 54 -12.68 13.19 -27.74
C LEU A 54 -13.38 13.22 -29.11
N GLY A 55 -12.68 12.82 -30.18
CA GLY A 55 -13.24 12.77 -31.53
C GLY A 55 -13.51 14.13 -32.16
N LYS A 56 -14.38 14.16 -33.19
CA LYS A 56 -14.63 15.31 -34.06
C LYS A 56 -15.40 16.47 -33.40
N GLY A 57 -15.98 16.27 -32.26
CA GLY A 57 -16.68 17.32 -31.49
C GLY A 57 -15.74 18.30 -30.78
N TYR A 58 -14.43 18.06 -30.88
CA TYR A 58 -13.41 18.88 -30.24
C TYR A 58 -12.26 19.17 -31.20
N ASP A 59 -11.66 20.37 -31.13
CA ASP A 59 -10.40 20.76 -31.77
C ASP A 59 -9.35 20.94 -30.65
N VAL A 60 -8.56 19.89 -30.40
CA VAL A 60 -7.55 19.87 -29.34
C VAL A 60 -6.20 20.26 -29.92
N ARG A 61 -5.63 21.37 -29.43
CA ARG A 61 -4.30 21.83 -29.90
C ARG A 61 -3.28 21.84 -28.78
N ASN A 62 -2.07 21.48 -29.16
CA ASN A 62 -0.91 21.44 -28.28
C ASN A 62 -0.18 22.79 -28.31
N PHE A 63 -0.18 23.51 -27.18
CA PHE A 63 0.54 24.73 -26.94
C PHE A 63 1.62 24.57 -25.86
N GLY A 64 2.21 23.38 -25.76
CA GLY A 64 3.34 23.09 -24.88
C GLY A 64 4.63 23.75 -25.41
N HIS A 65 5.46 24.25 -24.49
CA HIS A 65 6.79 24.79 -24.80
C HIS A 65 7.83 24.20 -23.83
N SER A 66 8.83 23.48 -24.38
CA SER A 66 9.83 22.79 -23.55
C SER A 66 10.64 23.77 -22.68
N GLY A 67 10.74 23.46 -21.40
CA GLY A 67 11.43 24.28 -20.41
C GLY A 67 10.63 25.48 -19.89
N ALA A 68 9.39 25.67 -20.33
CA ALA A 68 8.59 26.81 -19.91
C ALA A 68 8.27 26.77 -18.40
N THR A 69 8.43 27.95 -17.75
CA THR A 69 8.04 28.18 -16.35
C THR A 69 6.69 28.89 -16.28
N LEU A 70 5.97 28.68 -15.17
CA LEU A 70 4.81 29.51 -14.87
C LEU A 70 5.21 30.89 -14.42
N LEU A 71 6.25 31.00 -13.58
CA LEU A 71 6.77 32.26 -13.06
C LEU A 71 7.15 33.19 -14.20
N SER A 72 6.58 34.39 -14.20
CA SER A 72 6.79 35.43 -15.21
C SER A 72 8.22 35.98 -15.21
N ARG A 73 8.92 35.84 -14.09
CA ARG A 73 10.35 36.20 -13.94
C ARG A 73 11.25 34.97 -13.95
N GLY A 74 10.73 33.79 -14.24
CA GLY A 74 11.51 32.56 -14.37
C GLY A 74 12.49 32.61 -15.53
N HIS A 75 13.39 31.64 -15.62
CA HIS A 75 14.41 31.62 -16.68
C HIS A 75 13.84 31.39 -18.09
N ARG A 76 12.57 30.96 -18.23
CA ARG A 76 11.86 30.78 -19.51
C ARG A 76 10.35 30.94 -19.31
N PRO A 77 9.84 32.16 -19.08
CA PRO A 77 8.43 32.38 -18.82
C PRO A 77 7.55 31.90 -19.97
N TYR A 78 6.49 31.16 -19.67
CA TYR A 78 5.54 30.67 -20.68
C TYR A 78 4.87 31.82 -21.42
N ILE A 79 4.56 32.93 -20.73
CA ILE A 79 3.91 34.13 -21.29
C ILE A 79 4.75 34.87 -22.34
N GLU A 80 6.04 34.61 -22.40
CA GLU A 80 6.93 35.17 -23.40
C GLU A 80 7.09 34.30 -24.65
N GLN A 81 6.58 33.06 -24.61
CA GLN A 81 6.76 32.10 -25.70
C GLN A 81 5.72 32.28 -26.81
N GLU A 82 6.08 31.93 -28.04
CA GLU A 82 5.18 31.94 -29.18
C GLU A 82 3.97 31.02 -28.98
N ALA A 83 4.16 29.90 -28.28
CA ALA A 83 3.10 28.98 -27.89
C ALA A 83 1.97 29.67 -27.09
N TYR A 84 2.30 30.57 -26.19
CA TYR A 84 1.32 31.39 -25.46
C TYR A 84 0.51 32.33 -26.37
N LYS A 85 1.19 33.07 -27.27
CA LYS A 85 0.51 33.97 -28.21
C LYS A 85 -0.45 33.23 -29.12
N ASN A 86 0.00 32.08 -29.63
CA ASN A 86 -0.82 31.20 -30.47
C ASN A 86 -2.01 30.60 -29.71
N ALA A 87 -1.82 30.25 -28.44
CA ALA A 87 -2.91 29.74 -27.58
C ALA A 87 -3.97 30.83 -27.32
N LEU A 88 -3.58 32.06 -27.10
CA LEU A 88 -4.52 33.19 -26.96
C LEU A 88 -5.26 33.51 -28.28
N ALA A 89 -4.54 33.50 -29.42
CA ALA A 89 -5.12 33.71 -30.74
C ALA A 89 -6.13 32.62 -31.13
N PHE A 90 -5.96 31.41 -30.61
CA PHE A 90 -6.89 30.28 -30.78
C PHE A 90 -8.25 30.55 -30.12
N LYS A 91 -8.33 31.45 -29.13
CA LYS A 91 -9.54 31.78 -28.36
C LYS A 91 -10.25 30.51 -27.84
N PRO A 92 -9.56 29.68 -27.04
CA PRO A 92 -10.08 28.38 -26.63
C PRO A 92 -11.33 28.48 -25.80
N ASP A 93 -12.22 27.49 -25.93
CA ASP A 93 -13.40 27.30 -25.08
C ASP A 93 -13.06 26.54 -23.80
N ILE A 94 -11.99 25.71 -23.88
CA ILE A 94 -11.45 24.93 -22.76
C ILE A 94 -9.93 25.12 -22.73
N VAL A 95 -9.39 25.42 -21.54
CA VAL A 95 -7.93 25.55 -21.33
C VAL A 95 -7.47 24.54 -20.29
N VAL A 96 -6.59 23.65 -20.68
CA VAL A 96 -5.93 22.66 -19.80
C VAL A 96 -4.50 23.14 -19.54
N ILE A 97 -4.17 23.45 -18.28
CA ILE A 97 -2.85 24.04 -17.94
C ILE A 97 -2.04 23.04 -17.10
N HIS A 98 -0.83 22.69 -17.60
CA HIS A 98 0.15 21.89 -16.89
C HIS A 98 1.50 22.64 -16.84
N LEU A 99 1.67 23.53 -15.86
CA LEU A 99 2.86 24.32 -15.60
C LEU A 99 3.27 24.19 -14.12
N GLY A 100 4.50 24.55 -13.80
CA GLY A 100 5.06 24.52 -12.43
C GLY A 100 6.27 23.61 -12.28
N ILE A 101 6.41 22.57 -13.10
CA ILE A 101 7.50 21.60 -12.94
C ILE A 101 8.88 22.19 -13.21
N ASN A 102 9.00 23.14 -14.14
CA ASN A 102 10.24 23.87 -14.41
C ASN A 102 10.53 24.98 -13.39
N ASP A 103 9.52 25.33 -12.61
CA ASP A 103 9.64 26.28 -11.50
C ASP A 103 10.39 25.67 -10.31
N THR A 104 10.55 24.34 -10.27
CA THR A 104 11.44 23.64 -9.31
C THR A 104 12.94 23.85 -9.59
N ASP A 105 13.32 24.57 -10.65
CA ASP A 105 14.71 24.91 -10.94
C ASP A 105 15.26 25.93 -9.91
N PRO A 106 16.53 25.79 -9.44
CA PRO A 106 17.14 26.71 -8.49
C PRO A 106 17.19 28.18 -8.95
N ARG A 107 17.11 28.44 -10.26
CA ARG A 107 17.06 29.78 -10.83
C ARG A 107 15.70 30.46 -10.69
N ASN A 108 14.66 29.72 -10.31
CA ASN A 108 13.27 30.19 -10.27
C ASN A 108 12.72 30.24 -8.84
N TRP A 109 12.46 29.08 -8.24
CA TRP A 109 11.69 28.99 -7.01
C TRP A 109 12.26 29.77 -5.82
N PRO A 110 13.57 29.73 -5.53
CA PRO A 110 14.13 30.45 -4.40
C PRO A 110 13.95 31.96 -4.48
N PHE A 111 13.89 32.52 -5.72
CA PHE A 111 13.85 33.96 -5.96
C PHE A 111 12.43 34.49 -6.14
N PHE A 112 11.51 33.68 -6.70
CA PHE A 112 10.24 34.20 -7.21
C PHE A 112 9.02 33.43 -6.68
N ARG A 113 9.17 32.60 -5.66
CA ARG A 113 8.09 31.75 -5.11
C ARG A 113 6.83 32.54 -4.72
N ASP A 114 6.97 33.74 -4.25
CA ASP A 114 5.85 34.59 -3.81
C ASP A 114 5.00 35.10 -4.97
N ASP A 115 5.53 35.10 -6.19
CA ASP A 115 4.81 35.50 -7.40
C ASP A 115 4.00 34.36 -8.01
N PHE A 116 4.25 33.07 -7.65
CA PHE A 116 3.71 31.92 -8.34
C PHE A 116 2.17 31.94 -8.43
N THR A 117 1.48 32.14 -7.31
CA THR A 117 0.00 32.17 -7.28
C THR A 117 -0.54 33.37 -8.07
N LYS A 118 0.11 34.56 -7.99
CA LYS A 118 -0.26 35.75 -8.69
C LYS A 118 -0.09 35.59 -10.22
N ASP A 119 1.03 35.02 -10.64
CA ASP A 119 1.33 34.79 -12.05
C ASP A 119 0.38 33.74 -12.66
N TYR A 120 0.06 32.70 -11.90
CA TYR A 120 -0.92 31.69 -12.37
C TYR A 120 -2.31 32.31 -12.57
N ILE A 121 -2.79 33.12 -11.61
CA ILE A 121 -4.05 33.84 -11.74
C ILE A 121 -4.03 34.83 -12.92
N ALA A 122 -2.90 35.50 -13.14
CA ALA A 122 -2.73 36.42 -14.29
C ALA A 122 -2.80 35.63 -15.62
N LEU A 123 -2.19 34.46 -15.72
CA LEU A 123 -2.27 33.59 -16.90
C LEU A 123 -3.74 33.17 -17.17
N ILE A 124 -4.50 32.75 -16.17
CA ILE A 124 -5.92 32.38 -16.31
C ILE A 124 -6.72 33.62 -16.79
N ARG A 125 -6.48 34.80 -16.22
CA ARG A 125 -7.15 36.06 -16.62
C ARG A 125 -6.89 36.43 -18.06
N SER A 126 -5.67 36.22 -18.59
CA SER A 126 -5.34 36.52 -19.99
C SER A 126 -6.16 35.68 -20.97
N PHE A 127 -6.37 34.38 -20.67
CA PHE A 127 -7.25 33.54 -21.48
C PHE A 127 -8.74 33.93 -21.34
N LYS A 128 -9.19 34.31 -20.12
CA LYS A 128 -10.54 34.88 -19.95
C LYS A 128 -10.78 36.16 -20.73
N ALA A 129 -9.76 36.96 -20.89
CA ALA A 129 -9.84 38.18 -21.73
C ALA A 129 -9.96 37.81 -23.23
N ALA A 130 -9.33 36.71 -23.66
CA ALA A 130 -9.43 36.22 -25.04
C ALA A 130 -10.78 35.55 -25.34
N ASN A 131 -11.35 34.80 -24.35
CA ASN A 131 -12.69 34.20 -24.39
C ASN A 131 -13.27 34.21 -22.98
N ALA A 132 -14.25 35.05 -22.71
CA ALA A 132 -14.88 35.22 -21.40
C ALA A 132 -15.61 33.94 -20.90
N ASN A 133 -16.03 33.07 -21.82
CA ASN A 133 -16.74 31.82 -21.53
C ASN A 133 -15.79 30.62 -21.35
N ALA A 134 -14.48 30.82 -21.45
CA ALA A 134 -13.52 29.73 -21.33
C ALA A 134 -13.58 29.03 -19.99
N THR A 135 -13.60 27.70 -20.01
CA THR A 135 -13.51 26.84 -18.83
C THR A 135 -12.06 26.40 -18.62
N PHE A 136 -11.63 26.38 -17.35
CA PHE A 136 -10.24 26.09 -17.00
C PHE A 136 -10.11 24.79 -16.23
N TYR A 137 -9.16 23.97 -16.68
CA TYR A 137 -8.67 22.78 -15.98
C TYR A 137 -7.19 22.97 -15.67
N ILE A 138 -6.83 22.96 -14.41
CA ILE A 138 -5.43 23.08 -13.99
C ILE A 138 -4.96 21.77 -13.40
N ALA A 139 -3.81 21.30 -13.89
CA ALA A 139 -3.29 20.00 -13.50
C ALA A 139 -2.35 20.12 -12.31
N LYS A 140 -2.51 19.24 -11.31
CA LYS A 140 -1.39 18.90 -10.44
C LYS A 140 -0.24 18.44 -11.30
N MET A 141 0.98 18.83 -10.95
CA MET A 141 2.15 18.43 -11.72
C MET A 141 2.34 16.92 -11.68
N SER A 142 2.80 16.34 -12.78
CA SER A 142 3.25 14.96 -12.83
C SER A 142 4.44 14.72 -11.87
N PRO A 143 4.70 13.48 -11.43
CA PRO A 143 5.79 13.20 -10.50
C PRO A 143 7.16 13.46 -11.15
N ILE A 144 8.13 13.85 -10.31
CA ILE A 144 9.56 13.80 -10.63
C ILE A 144 10.09 12.51 -10.00
N SER A 145 10.47 11.54 -10.82
CA SER A 145 10.98 10.26 -10.34
C SER A 145 12.36 10.42 -9.67
N HIS A 146 12.65 9.54 -8.70
CA HIS A 146 13.93 9.41 -8.02
C HIS A 146 15.16 9.35 -8.97
N ARG A 147 14.96 9.05 -10.24
CA ARG A 147 16.02 8.98 -11.26
C ARG A 147 16.42 10.32 -11.84
N HIS A 148 15.55 11.31 -11.76
CA HIS A 148 15.80 12.60 -12.38
C HIS A 148 16.78 13.42 -11.54
N HIS A 149 17.64 14.23 -12.22
CA HIS A 149 18.63 15.05 -11.53
C HIS A 149 18.04 16.04 -10.52
N ARG A 150 16.81 16.55 -10.74
CA ARG A 150 16.12 17.41 -9.78
C ARG A 150 15.77 16.69 -8.48
N PHE A 151 15.45 15.40 -8.55
CA PHE A 151 15.25 14.60 -7.36
C PHE A 151 16.56 14.44 -6.58
N LEU A 152 17.62 14.04 -7.29
CA LEU A 152 18.96 13.81 -6.69
C LEU A 152 19.56 15.08 -6.09
N ALA A 153 19.29 16.25 -6.69
CA ALA A 153 19.73 17.55 -6.19
C ALA A 153 18.84 18.15 -5.09
N GLY A 154 17.74 17.48 -4.71
CA GLY A 154 16.78 17.96 -3.72
C GLY A 154 15.85 19.07 -4.23
N THR A 155 15.97 19.54 -5.46
CA THR A 155 15.12 20.63 -5.98
C THR A 155 13.68 20.21 -6.23
N ARG A 156 13.42 18.90 -6.33
CA ARG A 156 12.05 18.37 -6.40
C ARG A 156 11.25 18.60 -5.11
N ASP A 157 11.88 18.87 -3.97
CA ASP A 157 11.18 19.10 -2.71
C ASP A 157 10.29 20.35 -2.78
N TRP A 158 10.62 21.29 -3.67
CA TRP A 158 9.74 22.43 -3.97
C TRP A 158 8.47 22.01 -4.71
N HIS A 159 8.44 20.81 -5.31
CA HIS A 159 7.27 20.26 -5.99
C HIS A 159 6.04 20.24 -5.06
N LYS A 160 6.19 19.82 -3.80
CA LYS A 160 5.09 19.81 -2.81
C LYS A 160 4.53 21.21 -2.57
N LEU A 161 5.41 22.22 -2.47
CA LEU A 161 5.01 23.61 -2.26
C LEU A 161 4.25 24.17 -3.46
N ILE A 162 4.72 23.85 -4.67
CA ILE A 162 4.09 24.24 -5.93
C ILE A 162 2.75 23.53 -6.11
N GLN A 163 2.64 22.23 -5.79
CA GLN A 163 1.36 21.50 -5.80
C GLN A 163 0.33 22.19 -4.91
N ALA A 164 0.70 22.53 -3.67
CA ALA A 164 -0.17 23.26 -2.76
C ALA A 164 -0.55 24.67 -3.29
N ALA A 165 0.36 25.33 -4.01
CA ALA A 165 0.06 26.61 -4.66
C ALA A 165 -0.96 26.43 -5.81
N ILE A 166 -0.81 25.40 -6.63
CA ILE A 166 -1.76 25.05 -7.71
C ILE A 166 -3.17 24.80 -7.13
N GLU A 167 -3.28 24.07 -6.01
CA GLU A 167 -4.56 23.83 -5.34
C GLU A 167 -5.21 25.13 -4.84
N ARG A 168 -4.40 26.04 -4.28
CA ARG A 168 -4.88 27.39 -3.90
C ARG A 168 -5.37 28.19 -5.08
N VAL A 169 -4.67 28.15 -6.23
CA VAL A 169 -5.10 28.79 -7.48
C VAL A 169 -6.43 28.23 -7.96
N ALA A 170 -6.61 26.90 -7.97
CA ALA A 170 -7.86 26.26 -8.35
C ALA A 170 -9.02 26.81 -7.53
N LYS A 171 -8.87 26.81 -6.20
CA LYS A 171 -9.86 27.33 -5.26
C LYS A 171 -10.16 28.82 -5.46
N ALA A 172 -9.12 29.64 -5.70
CA ALA A 172 -9.25 31.09 -5.84
C ALA A 172 -9.91 31.51 -7.17
N THR A 173 -9.76 30.72 -8.24
CA THR A 173 -10.22 31.05 -9.59
C THR A 173 -11.47 30.32 -10.02
N GLY A 174 -11.90 29.28 -9.29
CA GLY A 174 -12.95 28.35 -9.69
C GLY A 174 -12.52 27.39 -10.82
N ALA A 175 -11.24 27.32 -11.16
CA ALA A 175 -10.73 26.36 -12.12
C ALA A 175 -10.87 24.93 -11.57
N ARG A 176 -11.17 23.97 -12.46
CA ARG A 176 -11.26 22.56 -12.09
C ARG A 176 -9.86 21.98 -11.95
N LEU A 177 -9.58 21.36 -10.79
CA LEU A 177 -8.30 20.69 -10.54
C LEU A 177 -8.36 19.27 -11.12
N ILE A 178 -7.33 18.88 -11.90
CA ILE A 178 -7.12 17.52 -12.38
C ILE A 178 -5.78 16.97 -11.87
N ASP A 179 -5.68 15.65 -11.76
CA ASP A 179 -4.53 15.02 -11.10
C ASP A 179 -3.62 14.29 -12.10
N PHE A 180 -2.47 14.89 -12.42
CA PHE A 180 -1.44 14.23 -13.21
C PHE A 180 -0.39 13.51 -12.36
N TYR A 181 -0.45 13.66 -11.02
CA TYR A 181 0.51 13.09 -10.11
C TYR A 181 0.22 11.62 -9.75
N ASN A 182 -0.93 11.39 -9.09
CA ASN A 182 -1.25 10.07 -8.54
C ASN A 182 -1.39 8.96 -9.59
N PRO A 183 -1.96 9.18 -10.79
CA PRO A 183 -2.05 8.14 -11.82
C PRO A 183 -0.70 7.70 -12.40
N LEU A 184 0.34 8.54 -12.37
CA LEU A 184 1.69 8.20 -12.85
C LEU A 184 2.63 7.74 -11.73
N LEU A 185 2.37 8.10 -10.48
CA LEU A 185 3.27 7.83 -9.36
C LEU A 185 3.63 6.34 -9.21
N PRO A 186 2.71 5.37 -9.38
CA PRO A 186 3.03 3.94 -9.29
C PRO A 186 3.83 3.39 -10.49
N PHE A 187 4.00 4.18 -11.55
CA PHE A 187 4.55 3.73 -12.83
C PHE A 187 5.83 4.49 -13.24
N PRO A 188 6.92 4.40 -12.44
CA PRO A 188 8.17 5.10 -12.78
C PRO A 188 8.74 4.68 -14.14
N GLN A 189 8.44 3.46 -14.64
CA GLN A 189 8.83 3.00 -15.97
C GLN A 189 8.16 3.81 -17.10
N MET A 190 7.06 4.49 -16.83
CA MET A 190 6.42 5.38 -17.80
C MET A 190 7.14 6.73 -17.93
N LEU A 191 8.15 6.99 -17.10
CA LEU A 191 8.99 8.18 -17.09
C LEU A 191 10.46 7.80 -17.41
N PRO A 192 10.84 7.51 -18.67
CA PRO A 192 12.14 6.91 -19.01
C PRO A 192 13.36 7.71 -18.53
N ASP A 193 13.29 9.04 -18.54
CA ASP A 193 14.33 9.95 -18.02
C ASP A 193 14.04 10.44 -16.59
N GLY A 194 12.99 9.91 -15.96
CA GLY A 194 12.54 10.28 -14.63
C GLY A 194 11.62 11.50 -14.56
N LEU A 195 11.25 12.10 -15.70
CA LEU A 195 10.41 13.30 -15.77
C LEU A 195 9.38 13.25 -16.90
N HIS A 196 9.81 12.91 -18.12
CA HIS A 196 8.98 12.99 -19.31
C HIS A 196 8.27 11.65 -19.57
N PRO A 197 6.93 11.68 -19.70
CA PRO A 197 6.18 10.47 -19.99
C PRO A 197 6.52 9.90 -21.37
N ASN A 198 6.68 8.57 -21.46
CA ASN A 198 6.64 7.85 -22.71
C ASN A 198 5.19 7.83 -23.28
N LYS A 199 4.99 7.23 -24.45
CA LYS A 199 3.66 7.12 -25.09
C LYS A 199 2.57 6.59 -24.14
N ALA A 200 2.87 5.56 -23.34
CA ALA A 200 1.91 4.99 -22.39
C ALA A 200 1.59 5.99 -21.26
N GLY A 201 2.60 6.65 -20.68
CA GLY A 201 2.42 7.70 -19.68
C GLY A 201 1.65 8.91 -20.21
N ALA A 202 1.93 9.34 -21.45
CA ALA A 202 1.15 10.37 -22.12
C ALA A 202 -0.32 9.95 -22.30
N GLY A 203 -0.57 8.66 -22.56
CA GLY A 203 -1.91 8.09 -22.63
C GLY A 203 -2.66 8.12 -21.30
N VAL A 204 -1.94 7.94 -20.18
CA VAL A 204 -2.52 8.13 -18.83
C VAL A 204 -2.96 9.57 -18.63
N LEU A 205 -2.12 10.55 -18.97
CA LEU A 205 -2.47 11.97 -18.87
C LEU A 205 -3.65 12.34 -19.77
N ALA A 206 -3.67 11.83 -21.01
CA ALA A 206 -4.78 12.05 -21.94
C ALA A 206 -6.10 11.48 -21.38
N ARG A 207 -6.06 10.33 -20.72
CA ARG A 207 -7.23 9.73 -20.07
C ARG A 207 -7.73 10.61 -18.92
N VAL A 208 -6.85 11.11 -18.07
CA VAL A 208 -7.22 12.00 -16.96
C VAL A 208 -7.95 13.25 -17.48
N VAL A 209 -7.44 13.87 -18.55
CA VAL A 209 -8.11 15.03 -19.16
C VAL A 209 -9.44 14.63 -19.79
N TYR A 210 -9.49 13.50 -20.51
CA TYR A 210 -10.73 12.98 -21.12
C TYR A 210 -11.80 12.76 -20.05
N GLU A 211 -11.48 12.04 -19.00
CA GLU A 211 -12.39 11.77 -17.88
C GLU A 211 -12.93 13.07 -17.26
N ALA A 212 -12.07 14.09 -17.08
CA ALA A 212 -12.46 15.38 -16.54
C ALA A 212 -13.35 16.21 -17.48
N LEU A 213 -13.10 16.15 -18.81
CA LEU A 213 -13.86 16.89 -19.81
C LEU A 213 -15.19 16.21 -20.16
N ALA A 214 -15.15 14.91 -20.39
CA ALA A 214 -16.31 14.11 -20.75
C ALA A 214 -17.18 13.73 -19.55
N GLY A 215 -16.63 13.78 -18.34
CA GLY A 215 -17.25 13.26 -17.13
C GLY A 215 -17.43 11.74 -17.14
N ASP A 216 -16.76 11.04 -18.06
CA ASP A 216 -16.90 9.60 -18.28
C ASP A 216 -15.78 8.84 -17.53
N PHE A 217 -16.15 8.23 -16.41
CA PHE A 217 -15.28 7.39 -15.57
C PHE A 217 -15.62 5.90 -15.69
N GLY A 218 -16.27 5.50 -16.79
CA GLY A 218 -16.67 4.11 -17.06
C GLY A 218 -17.90 3.67 -16.26
N GLY A 219 -18.70 4.60 -15.79
CA GLY A 219 -19.94 4.36 -15.05
C GLY A 219 -19.71 3.86 -13.62
N LEU A 220 -20.76 3.29 -13.03
CA LEU A 220 -20.74 2.83 -11.64
C LEU A 220 -19.76 1.66 -11.43
N GLN A 221 -18.75 1.84 -10.59
CA GLN A 221 -17.78 0.81 -10.21
C GLN A 221 -17.51 0.87 -8.71
N MET A 222 -17.16 -0.27 -8.12
CA MET A 222 -16.78 -0.39 -6.72
C MET A 222 -15.50 -1.25 -6.58
N PRO A 223 -14.65 -0.97 -5.59
CA PRO A 223 -13.46 -1.76 -5.30
C PRO A 223 -13.78 -3.24 -5.01
N LEU A 224 -12.82 -4.14 -5.27
CA LEU A 224 -12.94 -5.59 -5.07
C LEU A 224 -13.34 -5.99 -3.64
N VAL A 225 -13.01 -5.17 -2.66
CA VAL A 225 -13.36 -5.40 -1.25
C VAL A 225 -14.87 -5.44 -1.02
N PHE A 226 -15.66 -4.81 -1.90
CA PHE A 226 -17.11 -4.94 -1.92
C PHE A 226 -17.52 -6.14 -2.77
N SER A 227 -17.90 -7.21 -2.12
CA SER A 227 -18.40 -8.41 -2.75
C SER A 227 -19.39 -9.15 -1.84
N ASP A 228 -20.06 -10.15 -2.35
CA ASP A 228 -20.88 -11.05 -1.53
C ASP A 228 -20.07 -11.59 -0.37
N ASN A 229 -20.72 -11.86 0.76
CA ASN A 229 -20.13 -12.41 1.98
C ASN A 229 -19.14 -11.48 2.72
N MET A 230 -19.00 -10.21 2.36
CA MET A 230 -18.07 -9.31 3.04
C MET A 230 -18.41 -9.13 4.52
N VAL A 231 -17.38 -8.86 5.32
CA VAL A 231 -17.50 -8.47 6.74
C VAL A 231 -17.24 -6.97 6.84
N VAL A 232 -18.20 -6.23 7.38
CA VAL A 232 -18.07 -4.80 7.63
C VAL A 232 -17.83 -4.54 9.11
N SER A 233 -17.11 -3.47 9.45
CA SER A 233 -16.81 -3.13 10.84
C SER A 233 -18.08 -2.93 11.66
N ARG A 234 -18.18 -3.58 12.82
CA ARG A 234 -19.27 -3.40 13.79
C ARG A 234 -19.11 -2.20 14.70
N ASN A 235 -17.97 -1.48 14.60
CA ASN A 235 -17.60 -0.40 15.51
C ASN A 235 -17.50 0.97 14.82
N ARG A 236 -17.76 1.04 13.51
CA ARG A 236 -17.67 2.26 12.71
C ARG A 236 -18.86 2.36 11.76
N ASN A 237 -19.18 3.59 11.35
CA ASN A 237 -20.13 3.81 10.26
C ASN A 237 -19.68 3.04 9.02
N PHE A 238 -20.64 2.48 8.30
CA PHE A 238 -20.35 1.75 7.07
C PHE A 238 -20.24 2.74 5.91
N GLU A 239 -19.02 2.96 5.46
CA GLU A 239 -18.72 3.78 4.29
C GLU A 239 -18.79 2.92 3.03
N VAL A 240 -19.63 3.33 2.09
CA VAL A 240 -19.79 2.75 0.76
C VAL A 240 -19.25 3.75 -0.25
N TYR A 241 -18.31 3.32 -1.11
CA TYR A 241 -17.61 4.22 -2.02
C TYR A 241 -17.23 3.54 -3.34
N GLY A 242 -16.99 4.37 -4.34
CA GLY A 242 -16.58 3.90 -5.67
C GLY A 242 -16.43 5.05 -6.65
N THR A 243 -16.58 4.73 -7.95
CA THR A 243 -16.60 5.70 -9.03
C THR A 243 -17.91 5.59 -9.84
N ALA A 244 -18.31 6.69 -10.45
CA ALA A 244 -19.39 6.77 -11.43
C ALA A 244 -19.10 7.97 -12.34
N ASN A 245 -19.82 8.14 -13.42
CA ASN A 245 -19.63 9.31 -14.26
C ASN A 245 -19.98 10.60 -13.50
N ALA A 246 -19.21 11.66 -13.74
CA ALA A 246 -19.33 12.92 -13.02
C ALA A 246 -20.76 13.47 -13.09
N GLY A 247 -21.27 13.94 -11.97
CA GLY A 247 -22.63 14.47 -11.86
C GLY A 247 -23.74 13.41 -11.81
N GLN A 248 -23.44 12.14 -11.99
CA GLN A 248 -24.45 11.07 -11.88
C GLN A 248 -24.88 10.88 -10.42
N ARG A 249 -26.17 10.70 -10.24
CA ARG A 249 -26.73 10.34 -8.94
C ARG A 249 -26.46 8.87 -8.64
N VAL A 250 -25.84 8.62 -7.50
CA VAL A 250 -25.62 7.28 -6.95
C VAL A 250 -26.53 7.08 -5.76
N VAL A 251 -27.27 5.98 -5.75
CA VAL A 251 -28.20 5.61 -4.69
C VAL A 251 -27.74 4.29 -4.08
N ALA A 252 -27.53 4.25 -2.78
CA ALA A 252 -27.25 3.02 -2.05
C ALA A 252 -28.41 2.68 -1.10
N THR A 253 -28.75 1.39 -1.00
CA THR A 253 -29.70 0.86 -0.03
C THR A 253 -29.01 -0.21 0.80
N PHE A 254 -28.99 -0.02 2.12
CA PHE A 254 -28.42 -0.93 3.09
C PHE A 254 -29.34 -1.05 4.30
N ASN A 255 -29.71 -2.27 4.72
CA ASN A 255 -30.60 -2.51 5.86
C ASN A 255 -31.95 -1.72 5.76
N ASN A 256 -32.55 -1.68 4.58
CA ASN A 256 -33.78 -0.89 4.26
C ASN A 256 -33.58 0.63 4.37
N GLU A 257 -32.44 1.13 4.78
CA GLU A 257 -32.08 2.54 4.72
C GLU A 257 -31.59 2.88 3.31
N LYS A 258 -32.12 3.97 2.75
CA LYS A 258 -31.77 4.47 1.42
C LYS A 258 -31.09 5.82 1.54
N SER A 259 -29.90 5.93 0.99
CA SER A 259 -29.12 7.17 0.95
C SER A 259 -28.62 7.44 -0.48
N SER A 260 -28.35 8.68 -0.81
CA SER A 260 -27.85 9.04 -2.13
C SER A 260 -26.84 10.18 -2.10
N THR A 261 -25.98 10.19 -3.11
CA THR A 261 -25.00 11.25 -3.36
C THR A 261 -24.91 11.51 -4.87
N VAL A 262 -24.15 12.52 -5.24
CA VAL A 262 -23.79 12.79 -6.64
C VAL A 262 -22.30 12.52 -6.79
N ALA A 263 -21.91 11.81 -7.84
CA ALA A 263 -20.51 11.59 -8.18
C ALA A 263 -19.81 12.93 -8.44
N GLN A 264 -18.65 13.12 -7.83
CA GLN A 264 -17.88 14.35 -7.93
C GLN A 264 -17.29 14.53 -9.33
N ASN A 265 -16.67 15.67 -9.60
CA ASN A 265 -16.03 15.94 -10.89
C ASN A 265 -14.85 15.00 -11.23
N ASP A 266 -14.29 14.34 -10.24
CA ASP A 266 -13.26 13.30 -10.37
C ASP A 266 -13.84 11.87 -10.45
N GLY A 267 -15.16 11.75 -10.60
CA GLY A 267 -15.88 10.50 -10.65
C GLY A 267 -16.08 9.80 -9.31
N THR A 268 -15.46 10.28 -8.22
CA THR A 268 -15.57 9.62 -6.91
C THR A 268 -16.92 9.92 -6.25
N TRP A 269 -17.41 8.94 -5.49
CA TRP A 269 -18.59 9.11 -4.64
C TRP A 269 -18.42 8.31 -3.34
N ARG A 270 -19.14 8.77 -2.29
CA ARG A 270 -19.21 8.08 -1.02
C ARG A 270 -20.57 8.28 -0.36
N ILE A 271 -21.03 7.27 0.34
CA ILE A 271 -22.28 7.25 1.12
C ILE A 271 -21.95 6.58 2.47
N PHE A 272 -22.51 7.11 3.55
CA PHE A 272 -22.35 6.57 4.89
C PHE A 272 -23.67 6.04 5.42
N PHE A 273 -23.61 4.88 6.06
CA PHE A 273 -24.68 4.30 6.84
C PHE A 273 -24.28 4.22 8.31
N ALA A 274 -25.27 4.19 9.19
CA ALA A 274 -25.02 3.99 10.62
C ALA A 274 -24.25 2.67 10.88
N VAL A 275 -23.62 2.58 12.05
CA VAL A 275 -22.86 1.39 12.49
C VAL A 275 -23.73 0.13 12.34
N PRO A 276 -23.30 -0.87 11.55
CA PRO A 276 -24.09 -2.08 11.35
C PRO A 276 -24.19 -2.90 12.64
N ARG A 277 -25.37 -3.37 12.98
CA ARG A 277 -25.59 -4.23 14.14
C ARG A 277 -25.32 -5.70 13.77
N MET A 278 -24.82 -6.46 14.72
CA MET A 278 -24.73 -7.92 14.56
C MET A 278 -26.12 -8.55 14.50
N GLY A 279 -26.26 -9.65 13.78
CA GLY A 279 -27.54 -10.35 13.64
C GLY A 279 -27.73 -10.94 12.25
N LYS A 280 -28.86 -10.68 11.64
CA LYS A 280 -29.17 -11.17 10.28
C LYS A 280 -28.24 -10.55 9.24
N PRO A 281 -27.83 -11.31 8.21
CA PRO A 281 -27.02 -10.79 7.13
C PRO A 281 -27.74 -9.65 6.37
N TYR A 282 -26.96 -8.67 5.94
CA TYR A 282 -27.40 -7.51 5.17
C TYR A 282 -27.26 -7.75 3.67
N THR A 283 -27.96 -6.93 2.92
CA THR A 283 -27.77 -6.73 1.47
C THR A 283 -27.46 -5.27 1.21
N LEU A 284 -26.43 -4.99 0.41
CA LEU A 284 -26.13 -3.67 -0.13
C LEU A 284 -26.53 -3.67 -1.60
N THR A 285 -27.35 -2.69 -2.00
CA THR A 285 -27.65 -2.42 -3.41
C THR A 285 -27.21 -1.01 -3.74
N VAL A 286 -26.39 -0.85 -4.79
CA VAL A 286 -25.93 0.45 -5.28
C VAL A 286 -26.35 0.60 -6.73
N THR A 287 -27.00 1.72 -7.04
CA THR A 287 -27.55 1.99 -8.37
C THR A 287 -27.11 3.36 -8.85
N SER A 288 -26.68 3.46 -10.09
CA SER A 288 -26.51 4.72 -10.81
C SER A 288 -26.97 4.52 -12.23
N GLU A 289 -27.92 5.38 -12.68
CA GLU A 289 -28.60 5.23 -13.97
C GLU A 289 -29.14 3.81 -14.20
N GLN A 290 -28.62 3.11 -15.25
CA GLN A 290 -29.06 1.77 -15.60
C GLN A 290 -28.26 0.64 -14.94
N ARG A 291 -27.17 0.99 -14.22
CA ARG A 291 -26.30 -0.01 -13.57
C ARG A 291 -26.67 -0.20 -12.12
N THR A 292 -26.89 -1.46 -11.75
CA THR A 292 -27.11 -1.86 -10.35
C THR A 292 -26.09 -2.92 -9.95
N LEU A 293 -25.41 -2.66 -8.84
CA LEU A 293 -24.54 -3.60 -8.16
C LEU A 293 -25.25 -4.08 -6.89
N LYS A 294 -25.23 -5.38 -6.64
CA LYS A 294 -25.92 -5.98 -5.47
C LYS A 294 -24.98 -6.96 -4.79
N PHE A 295 -24.74 -6.74 -3.51
CA PHE A 295 -23.89 -7.56 -2.65
C PHE A 295 -24.73 -8.15 -1.53
N LYS A 296 -24.67 -9.47 -1.37
CA LYS A 296 -25.51 -10.22 -0.44
C LYS A 296 -24.70 -10.81 0.70
N ASN A 297 -25.40 -11.24 1.74
CA ASN A 297 -24.84 -11.97 2.87
C ASN A 297 -23.71 -11.21 3.60
N ILE A 298 -23.88 -9.90 3.76
CA ILE A 298 -22.95 -9.02 4.47
C ILE A 298 -23.19 -9.17 5.96
N VAL A 299 -22.14 -9.26 6.77
CA VAL A 299 -22.24 -9.33 8.22
C VAL A 299 -21.40 -8.26 8.90
N ALA A 300 -21.86 -7.79 10.07
CA ALA A 300 -21.09 -6.92 10.93
C ALA A 300 -20.17 -7.74 11.82
N GLY A 301 -18.89 -7.40 11.88
CA GLY A 301 -17.89 -8.16 12.64
C GLY A 301 -16.54 -7.44 12.76
N GLU A 302 -15.52 -8.22 13.03
CA GLU A 302 -14.13 -7.77 13.08
C GLU A 302 -13.43 -8.05 11.74
N VAL A 303 -12.62 -7.12 11.26
CA VAL A 303 -11.87 -7.26 9.99
C VAL A 303 -10.39 -7.11 10.25
N TRP A 304 -9.59 -8.08 9.79
CA TRP A 304 -8.17 -8.13 10.03
C TRP A 304 -7.38 -8.30 8.73
N LEU A 305 -6.31 -7.52 8.56
CA LEU A 305 -5.36 -7.71 7.48
C LEU A 305 -4.26 -8.68 7.91
N CYS A 306 -4.05 -9.74 7.13
CA CYS A 306 -3.04 -10.76 7.35
C CYS A 306 -2.03 -10.67 6.22
N SER A 307 -0.86 -10.06 6.47
CA SER A 307 0.09 -9.72 5.42
C SER A 307 1.52 -10.11 5.77
N GLY A 308 2.39 -10.12 4.78
CA GLY A 308 3.80 -10.53 4.92
C GLY A 308 4.29 -11.37 3.76
N GLN A 309 5.12 -12.38 4.06
CA GLN A 309 5.70 -13.24 3.03
C GLN A 309 5.25 -14.72 3.17
N SER A 310 6.06 -15.65 2.69
CA SER A 310 5.68 -17.07 2.55
C SER A 310 5.17 -17.74 3.82
N ASN A 311 5.69 -17.39 5.00
CA ASN A 311 5.22 -17.94 6.27
C ASN A 311 3.81 -17.43 6.64
N MET A 312 3.43 -16.21 6.21
CA MET A 312 2.05 -15.75 6.28
C MET A 312 1.20 -16.40 5.18
N ALA A 313 1.71 -16.52 3.97
CA ALA A 313 0.99 -17.14 2.85
C ALA A 313 0.84 -18.66 2.99
N PHE A 314 1.52 -19.31 3.95
CA PHE A 314 1.59 -20.76 4.09
C PHE A 314 0.19 -21.41 4.14
N PRO A 315 -0.17 -22.26 3.16
CA PRO A 315 -1.53 -22.80 3.03
C PRO A 315 -1.92 -23.70 4.20
N LEU A 316 -3.18 -23.60 4.63
CA LEU A 316 -3.74 -24.46 5.69
C LEU A 316 -3.60 -25.95 5.37
N ALA A 317 -3.76 -26.34 4.11
CA ALA A 317 -3.60 -27.73 3.69
C ALA A 317 -2.20 -28.30 3.94
N ASN A 318 -1.18 -27.44 4.04
CA ASN A 318 0.22 -27.83 4.24
C ASN A 318 0.64 -27.80 5.72
N ASP A 319 -0.21 -27.25 6.61
CA ASP A 319 0.02 -27.24 8.05
C ASP A 319 -0.01 -28.65 8.63
N GLU A 320 0.71 -28.87 9.74
CA GLU A 320 0.76 -30.17 10.42
C GLU A 320 -0.63 -30.68 10.82
N LEU A 321 -1.49 -29.78 11.30
CA LEU A 321 -2.88 -30.03 11.68
C LEU A 321 -3.87 -29.72 10.54
N GLY A 322 -3.38 -29.42 9.34
CA GLY A 322 -4.19 -28.89 8.24
C GLY A 322 -5.31 -29.82 7.80
N LYS A 323 -5.03 -31.13 7.71
CA LYS A 323 -6.04 -32.13 7.36
C LYS A 323 -7.18 -32.18 8.38
N GLU A 324 -6.84 -32.18 9.66
CA GLU A 324 -7.83 -32.19 10.76
C GLU A 324 -8.59 -30.86 10.78
N ALA A 325 -7.88 -29.73 10.68
CA ALA A 325 -8.48 -28.41 10.64
C ALA A 325 -9.53 -28.27 9.53
N LEU A 326 -9.26 -28.82 8.34
CA LEU A 326 -10.18 -28.78 7.20
C LEU A 326 -11.45 -29.60 7.40
N THR A 327 -11.48 -30.59 8.32
CA THR A 327 -12.71 -31.33 8.63
C THR A 327 -13.70 -30.52 9.47
N ILE A 328 -13.23 -29.49 10.19
CA ILE A 328 -14.01 -28.68 11.14
C ILE A 328 -13.99 -27.19 10.82
N VAL A 329 -13.58 -26.83 9.60
CA VAL A 329 -13.37 -25.43 9.21
C VAL A 329 -14.64 -24.68 8.83
N ASP A 330 -15.72 -25.40 8.53
CA ASP A 330 -16.98 -24.83 8.06
C ASP A 330 -17.59 -23.91 9.12
N ASP A 331 -17.48 -22.61 8.91
CA ASP A 331 -18.09 -21.56 9.75
C ASP A 331 -18.58 -20.40 8.87
N PRO A 332 -19.89 -20.16 8.77
CA PRO A 332 -20.45 -19.08 7.99
C PRO A 332 -20.11 -17.68 8.52
N ASN A 333 -19.60 -17.58 9.74
CA ASN A 333 -19.19 -16.33 10.37
C ASN A 333 -17.66 -16.10 10.38
N LEU A 334 -16.89 -17.08 9.93
CA LEU A 334 -15.49 -16.88 9.56
C LEU A 334 -15.44 -16.68 8.05
N ARG A 335 -14.89 -15.54 7.61
CA ARG A 335 -14.90 -15.16 6.21
C ARG A 335 -13.54 -14.71 5.76
N VAL A 336 -13.23 -14.96 4.50
CA VAL A 336 -11.91 -14.68 3.94
C VAL A 336 -12.02 -13.95 2.60
N LEU A 337 -11.28 -12.86 2.49
CA LEU A 337 -10.89 -12.24 1.22
C LEU A 337 -9.44 -12.65 0.95
N ASN A 338 -9.25 -13.68 0.11
CA ASN A 338 -7.94 -14.20 -0.20
C ASN A 338 -7.40 -13.55 -1.48
N LEU A 339 -6.33 -12.74 -1.34
CA LEU A 339 -5.59 -12.19 -2.46
C LEU A 339 -4.38 -13.09 -2.73
N LEU A 340 -4.34 -13.68 -3.89
CA LEU A 340 -3.29 -14.61 -4.30
C LEU A 340 -2.46 -14.01 -5.45
N PRO A 341 -1.14 -14.24 -5.48
CA PRO A 341 -0.34 -14.00 -6.66
C PRO A 341 -0.90 -14.72 -7.89
N ARG A 342 -0.81 -14.10 -9.05
CA ARG A 342 -1.15 -14.77 -10.33
C ARG A 342 -0.04 -15.69 -10.81
N TRP A 343 1.20 -15.33 -10.49
CA TRP A 343 2.42 -16.06 -10.87
C TRP A 343 3.32 -16.21 -9.65
N ASP A 344 3.94 -17.37 -9.56
CA ASP A 344 4.92 -17.65 -8.52
C ASP A 344 6.20 -16.86 -8.76
N THR A 345 6.83 -16.45 -7.65
CA THR A 345 8.10 -15.73 -7.64
C THR A 345 9.28 -16.66 -7.33
N ASP A 346 9.13 -17.96 -7.57
CA ASP A 346 10.20 -18.93 -7.44
C ASP A 346 11.22 -18.83 -8.61
N ASN A 347 12.11 -19.79 -8.78
CA ASN A 347 13.13 -19.76 -9.81
C ASN A 347 12.61 -20.08 -11.21
N THR A 348 11.48 -19.53 -11.61
CA THR A 348 10.88 -19.67 -12.95
C THR A 348 11.07 -18.41 -13.79
N GLU A 349 11.07 -18.56 -15.11
CA GLU A 349 11.01 -17.44 -16.04
C GLU A 349 9.54 -17.12 -16.35
N TRP A 350 9.20 -15.84 -16.37
CA TRP A 350 7.85 -15.40 -16.65
C TRP A 350 7.60 -15.20 -18.12
N SER A 351 6.39 -15.57 -18.56
CA SER A 351 5.92 -15.28 -19.90
C SER A 351 5.70 -13.79 -20.15
N GLN A 352 5.64 -13.36 -21.41
CA GLN A 352 5.34 -11.95 -21.75
C GLN A 352 4.04 -11.47 -21.11
N SER A 353 2.99 -12.29 -21.08
CA SER A 353 1.72 -11.95 -20.43
C SER A 353 1.87 -11.68 -18.92
N ALA A 354 2.75 -12.41 -18.23
CA ALA A 354 3.05 -12.16 -16.82
C ALA A 354 3.82 -10.84 -16.64
N LEU A 355 4.78 -10.57 -17.52
CA LEU A 355 5.55 -9.32 -17.52
C LEU A 355 4.65 -8.11 -17.76
N ASP A 356 3.78 -8.17 -18.77
CA ASP A 356 2.84 -7.09 -19.10
C ASP A 356 1.85 -6.84 -17.98
N SER A 357 1.29 -7.88 -17.38
CA SER A 357 0.37 -7.76 -16.25
C SER A 357 1.04 -7.19 -15.02
N THR A 358 2.31 -7.55 -14.77
CA THR A 358 3.10 -7.01 -13.67
C THR A 358 3.36 -5.52 -13.88
N ASN A 359 3.69 -5.10 -15.10
CA ASN A 359 3.84 -3.68 -15.44
C ASN A 359 2.55 -2.86 -15.30
N ASN A 360 1.39 -3.52 -15.28
CA ASN A 360 0.08 -2.90 -15.07
C ASN A 360 -0.47 -3.09 -13.65
N LEU A 361 0.35 -3.49 -12.68
CA LEU A 361 -0.01 -3.76 -11.29
C LEU A 361 -1.10 -4.85 -11.13
N GLN A 362 -1.28 -5.72 -12.12
CA GLN A 362 -2.28 -6.79 -12.13
C GLN A 362 -1.72 -8.13 -11.61
N TYR A 363 -0.83 -8.06 -10.62
CA TYR A 363 -0.17 -9.22 -10.04
C TYR A 363 -1.08 -10.05 -9.13
N MET A 364 -2.01 -9.39 -8.41
CA MET A 364 -2.90 -10.07 -7.47
C MET A 364 -4.22 -10.49 -8.14
N ARG A 365 -4.80 -11.60 -7.65
CA ARG A 365 -6.14 -12.08 -8.00
C ARG A 365 -6.94 -12.43 -6.76
N SER A 366 -8.26 -12.32 -6.83
CA SER A 366 -9.17 -12.77 -5.77
C SER A 366 -10.53 -13.15 -6.35
N LYS A 367 -11.24 -14.02 -5.63
CA LYS A 367 -12.64 -14.40 -5.91
C LYS A 367 -13.64 -13.58 -5.08
N GLY A 368 -13.19 -12.49 -4.42
CA GLY A 368 -13.99 -11.77 -3.44
C GLY A 368 -14.06 -12.49 -2.09
N TRP A 369 -14.92 -11.97 -1.20
CA TRP A 369 -15.14 -12.56 0.12
C TRP A 369 -15.86 -13.90 0.03
N GLN A 370 -15.38 -14.87 0.79
CA GLN A 370 -15.96 -16.23 0.87
C GLN A 370 -16.19 -16.62 2.33
N GLN A 371 -17.24 -17.39 2.59
CA GLN A 371 -17.41 -18.08 3.87
C GLN A 371 -16.37 -19.20 3.97
N ALA A 372 -15.87 -19.47 5.18
CA ALA A 372 -14.94 -20.57 5.40
C ALA A 372 -15.65 -21.91 5.18
N THR A 373 -15.11 -22.71 4.27
CA THR A 373 -15.54 -24.08 3.98
C THR A 373 -14.33 -24.97 3.70
N SER A 374 -14.50 -26.27 3.90
CA SER A 374 -13.48 -27.27 3.58
C SER A 374 -13.00 -27.22 2.12
N LYS A 375 -13.83 -26.70 1.21
CA LYS A 375 -13.51 -26.59 -0.22
C LYS A 375 -12.58 -25.42 -0.56
N ASN A 376 -12.60 -24.33 0.23
CA ASN A 376 -11.87 -23.10 -0.10
C ASN A 376 -10.76 -22.73 0.88
N MET A 377 -10.76 -23.31 2.08
CA MET A 377 -9.79 -22.92 3.11
C MET A 377 -8.42 -23.60 2.97
N GLY A 378 -8.29 -24.63 2.14
CA GLY A 378 -7.01 -25.31 1.92
C GLY A 378 -5.87 -24.41 1.43
N GLU A 379 -6.18 -23.43 0.55
CA GLU A 379 -5.23 -22.45 0.00
C GLU A 379 -5.08 -21.18 0.87
N VAL A 380 -5.86 -21.05 1.94
CA VAL A 380 -5.83 -19.88 2.83
C VAL A 380 -4.70 -20.02 3.83
N SER A 381 -4.11 -18.90 4.25
CA SER A 381 -3.09 -18.83 5.31
C SER A 381 -3.49 -19.62 6.55
N ALA A 382 -2.67 -20.58 6.96
CA ALA A 382 -2.86 -21.32 8.19
C ALA A 382 -2.78 -20.40 9.43
N VAL A 383 -1.81 -19.48 9.48
CA VAL A 383 -1.67 -18.50 10.57
C VAL A 383 -2.92 -17.63 10.68
N ALA A 384 -3.39 -17.09 9.57
CA ALA A 384 -4.58 -16.24 9.54
C ALA A 384 -5.85 -17.02 9.95
N TYR A 385 -6.00 -18.25 9.50
CA TYR A 385 -7.11 -19.12 9.88
C TYR A 385 -7.12 -19.38 11.39
N TYR A 386 -6.00 -19.83 11.97
CA TYR A 386 -5.96 -20.14 13.40
C TYR A 386 -6.14 -18.87 14.26
N PHE A 387 -5.57 -17.75 13.85
CA PHE A 387 -5.83 -16.44 14.47
C PHE A 387 -7.33 -16.13 14.49
N ALA A 388 -7.97 -16.17 13.32
CA ALA A 388 -9.39 -15.85 13.18
C ALA A 388 -10.29 -16.84 13.94
N LYS A 389 -9.97 -18.13 13.93
CA LYS A 389 -10.72 -19.16 14.67
C LYS A 389 -10.71 -18.90 16.17
N VAL A 390 -9.56 -18.55 16.75
CA VAL A 390 -9.46 -18.20 18.18
C VAL A 390 -10.24 -16.93 18.49
N LEU A 391 -10.07 -15.86 17.71
CA LEU A 391 -10.85 -14.63 17.88
C LEU A 391 -12.35 -14.91 17.80
N ARG A 392 -12.78 -15.65 16.80
CA ARG A 392 -14.18 -16.00 16.56
C ARG A 392 -14.77 -16.73 17.76
N SER A 393 -14.03 -17.70 18.30
CA SER A 393 -14.46 -18.49 19.47
C SER A 393 -14.56 -17.64 20.75
N CYS A 394 -13.62 -16.72 20.97
CA CYS A 394 -13.59 -15.89 22.17
C CYS A 394 -14.59 -14.74 22.12
N LEU A 395 -14.74 -14.09 20.96
CA LEU A 395 -15.57 -12.89 20.81
C LEU A 395 -17.04 -13.22 20.49
N GLY A 396 -17.32 -14.40 19.95
CA GLY A 396 -18.69 -14.79 19.53
C GLY A 396 -19.24 -13.99 18.35
N VAL A 397 -18.40 -13.23 17.61
CA VAL A 397 -18.80 -12.32 16.53
C VAL A 397 -18.25 -12.80 15.18
N PRO A 398 -18.82 -12.38 14.04
CA PRO A 398 -18.21 -12.65 12.74
C PRO A 398 -16.79 -12.10 12.66
N VAL A 399 -15.88 -12.84 12.04
CA VAL A 399 -14.49 -12.43 11.81
C VAL A 399 -14.18 -12.58 10.33
N GLY A 400 -13.73 -11.49 9.73
CA GLY A 400 -13.22 -11.42 8.37
C GLY A 400 -11.70 -11.28 8.36
N ILE A 401 -11.02 -12.10 7.58
CA ILE A 401 -9.58 -11.99 7.33
C ILE A 401 -9.35 -11.62 5.86
N ILE A 402 -8.54 -10.60 5.64
CA ILE A 402 -8.01 -10.22 4.33
C ILE A 402 -6.60 -10.80 4.28
N VAL A 403 -6.41 -11.89 3.55
CA VAL A 403 -5.10 -12.51 3.38
C VAL A 403 -4.43 -11.91 2.16
N ASN A 404 -3.29 -11.28 2.38
CA ASN A 404 -2.56 -10.53 1.36
C ASN A 404 -1.06 -10.67 1.62
N ALA A 405 -0.48 -11.78 1.17
CA ALA A 405 0.91 -12.12 1.42
C ALA A 405 1.56 -12.71 0.17
N VAL A 406 2.84 -12.40 -0.05
CA VAL A 406 3.60 -12.84 -1.24
C VAL A 406 4.91 -13.48 -0.81
N GLY A 407 5.11 -14.73 -1.21
CA GLY A 407 6.31 -15.49 -0.89
C GLY A 407 7.59 -14.77 -1.34
N GLY A 408 8.58 -14.66 -0.43
CA GLY A 408 9.87 -14.04 -0.70
C GLY A 408 9.88 -12.52 -0.79
N SER A 409 8.76 -11.84 -0.58
CA SER A 409 8.70 -10.38 -0.67
C SER A 409 9.44 -9.70 0.49
N PRO A 410 10.31 -8.71 0.22
CA PRO A 410 10.95 -7.90 1.25
C PRO A 410 10.01 -6.79 1.75
N THR A 411 10.33 -6.23 2.93
CA THR A 411 9.49 -5.21 3.61
C THR A 411 9.27 -3.96 2.75
N GLU A 412 10.30 -3.50 2.04
CA GLU A 412 10.25 -2.30 1.20
C GLU A 412 9.26 -2.38 0.05
N ALA A 413 8.91 -3.58 -0.39
CA ALA A 413 7.90 -3.78 -1.44
C ALA A 413 6.48 -3.38 -0.97
N TRP A 414 6.25 -3.34 0.34
CA TRP A 414 4.96 -3.07 0.98
C TRP A 414 4.79 -1.63 1.48
N ILE A 415 5.78 -0.74 1.26
CA ILE A 415 5.78 0.66 1.68
C ILE A 415 5.37 1.54 0.50
N ASP A 416 4.54 2.56 0.71
CA ASP A 416 4.16 3.48 -0.36
C ASP A 416 5.36 4.30 -0.87
N ARG A 417 5.28 4.70 -2.13
CA ARG A 417 6.37 5.41 -2.80
C ARG A 417 6.68 6.76 -2.15
N GLN A 418 5.65 7.49 -1.74
CA GLN A 418 5.84 8.82 -1.14
C GLN A 418 6.68 8.72 0.14
N THR A 419 6.36 7.73 1.00
CA THR A 419 7.12 7.47 2.23
C THR A 419 8.59 7.14 1.93
N LEU A 420 8.87 6.27 0.95
CA LEU A 420 10.25 5.93 0.60
C LEU A 420 10.99 7.09 -0.07
N GLU A 421 10.33 7.86 -0.93
CA GLU A 421 10.93 9.04 -1.55
C GLU A 421 11.31 10.11 -0.53
N ASP A 422 10.55 10.25 0.54
CA ASP A 422 10.81 11.25 1.57
C ASP A 422 11.84 10.79 2.60
N GLU A 423 11.82 9.52 2.99
CA GLU A 423 12.54 9.03 4.17
C GLU A 423 13.71 8.09 3.84
N TYR A 424 13.67 7.40 2.70
CA TYR A 424 14.72 6.45 2.32
C TYR A 424 14.84 6.30 0.78
N PRO A 425 15.13 7.40 0.05
CA PRO A 425 15.16 7.39 -1.42
C PRO A 425 16.24 6.49 -2.01
N GLU A 426 17.30 6.17 -1.25
CA GLU A 426 18.39 5.29 -1.71
C GLU A 426 17.91 3.88 -2.06
N LEU A 427 16.80 3.44 -1.47
CA LEU A 427 16.18 2.14 -1.80
C LEU A 427 15.48 2.15 -3.16
N LEU A 428 15.08 3.32 -3.67
CA LEU A 428 14.41 3.47 -4.95
C LEU A 428 15.40 3.46 -6.12
N ASN A 429 16.48 2.71 -6.03
CA ASN A 429 17.46 2.61 -7.10
C ASN A 429 16.87 1.94 -8.34
N ASP A 430 17.08 2.50 -9.53
CA ASP A 430 16.69 1.93 -10.83
C ASP A 430 17.23 0.55 -11.09
N ARG A 431 18.41 0.32 -10.54
CA ARG A 431 19.08 -0.97 -10.56
C ARG A 431 18.68 -1.79 -9.35
N PHE A 432 17.40 -1.79 -8.99
CA PHE A 432 16.91 -2.62 -7.88
C PHE A 432 17.46 -4.05 -7.95
N LYS A 433 17.51 -4.62 -9.14
CA LYS A 433 18.13 -5.94 -9.41
C LYS A 433 19.65 -6.01 -9.16
N ASP A 434 20.30 -4.87 -8.96
CA ASP A 434 21.72 -4.76 -8.64
C ASP A 434 21.95 -4.08 -7.27
N ASN A 435 20.86 -3.85 -6.50
CA ASN A 435 20.91 -3.18 -5.22
C ASN A 435 21.51 -4.09 -4.14
N VAL A 436 22.67 -3.69 -3.62
CA VAL A 436 23.38 -4.42 -2.55
C VAL A 436 22.69 -4.38 -1.19
N MET A 437 21.67 -3.52 -1.02
CA MET A 437 20.86 -3.47 0.19
C MET A 437 19.82 -4.60 0.25
N VAL A 438 19.57 -5.27 -0.89
CA VAL A 438 18.60 -6.35 -1.01
C VAL A 438 19.34 -7.69 -0.96
N MET A 439 18.78 -8.67 -0.26
CA MET A 439 19.39 -9.98 -0.12
C MET A 439 19.70 -10.62 -1.48
N PRO A 440 20.89 -11.21 -1.67
CA PRO A 440 21.32 -11.73 -2.98
C PRO A 440 20.34 -12.73 -3.62
N TRP A 441 19.73 -13.63 -2.82
CA TRP A 441 18.79 -14.61 -3.34
C TRP A 441 17.46 -13.97 -3.80
N VAL A 442 17.02 -12.85 -3.18
CA VAL A 442 15.85 -12.07 -3.61
C VAL A 442 16.13 -11.50 -5.00
N VAL A 443 17.29 -10.86 -5.16
CA VAL A 443 17.74 -10.31 -6.45
C VAL A 443 17.88 -11.40 -7.52
N GLN A 444 18.47 -12.55 -7.18
CA GLN A 444 18.66 -13.67 -8.10
C GLN A 444 17.30 -14.20 -8.61
N ARG A 445 16.35 -14.38 -7.70
CA ARG A 445 15.01 -14.86 -8.04
C ARG A 445 14.28 -13.85 -8.94
N MET A 446 14.35 -12.57 -8.61
CA MET A 446 13.79 -11.51 -9.44
C MET A 446 14.41 -11.50 -10.86
N ARG A 447 15.74 -11.55 -10.98
CA ARG A 447 16.42 -11.62 -12.28
C ARG A 447 15.94 -12.81 -13.12
N LYS A 448 15.73 -13.97 -12.48
CA LYS A 448 15.21 -15.16 -13.17
C LYS A 448 13.78 -14.93 -13.66
N ASN A 449 12.88 -14.39 -12.82
CA ASN A 449 11.50 -14.15 -13.22
C ASN A 449 11.39 -13.21 -14.43
N ILE A 450 12.19 -12.14 -14.49
CA ILE A 450 12.15 -11.14 -15.57
C ILE A 450 13.20 -11.35 -16.66
N ALA A 451 13.80 -12.53 -16.77
CA ALA A 451 14.91 -12.79 -17.71
C ALA A 451 14.54 -12.49 -19.16
N GLN A 452 13.28 -12.66 -19.56
CA GLN A 452 12.77 -12.42 -20.91
C GLN A 452 12.25 -10.99 -21.14
N ALA A 453 12.31 -10.11 -20.11
CA ALA A 453 11.81 -8.75 -20.24
C ALA A 453 12.69 -7.94 -21.21
N THR A 454 12.06 -7.32 -22.19
CA THR A 454 12.68 -6.37 -23.12
C THR A 454 12.70 -4.95 -22.57
N ASP A 455 11.76 -4.62 -21.70
CA ASP A 455 11.73 -3.35 -20.99
C ASP A 455 12.82 -3.31 -19.89
N LYS A 456 13.71 -2.34 -19.99
CA LYS A 456 14.79 -2.12 -18.98
C LYS A 456 14.23 -1.75 -17.62
N LEU A 457 13.01 -1.24 -17.55
CA LEU A 457 12.32 -0.79 -16.37
C LEU A 457 11.18 -1.76 -15.97
N GLN A 458 11.27 -3.02 -16.41
CA GLN A 458 10.32 -4.06 -16.04
C GLN A 458 10.11 -4.11 -14.52
N MET A 459 8.84 -4.00 -14.10
CA MET A 459 8.45 -4.08 -12.71
C MET A 459 8.47 -5.51 -12.18
N HIS A 460 8.68 -5.64 -10.86
CA HIS A 460 8.66 -6.93 -10.16
C HIS A 460 8.06 -6.78 -8.75
N PRO A 461 7.31 -7.78 -8.22
CA PRO A 461 6.69 -7.72 -6.89
C PRO A 461 7.67 -7.49 -5.73
N TYR A 462 8.94 -7.84 -5.90
CA TYR A 462 9.95 -7.64 -4.87
C TYR A 462 10.60 -6.26 -4.88
N GLN A 463 10.34 -5.46 -5.93
CA GLN A 463 10.89 -4.10 -5.93
C GLN A 463 10.17 -3.21 -4.91
N PRO A 464 10.86 -2.20 -4.37
CA PRO A 464 10.25 -1.24 -3.46
C PRO A 464 8.95 -0.67 -4.00
N THR A 465 7.95 -0.53 -3.15
CA THR A 465 6.61 0.03 -3.40
C THR A 465 5.63 -0.84 -4.20
N TYR A 466 6.10 -1.85 -4.94
CA TYR A 466 5.23 -2.57 -5.87
C TYR A 466 4.02 -3.21 -5.20
N LEU A 467 4.23 -3.97 -4.13
CA LEU A 467 3.13 -4.66 -3.43
C LEU A 467 2.23 -3.70 -2.66
N TYR A 468 2.76 -2.55 -2.25
CA TYR A 468 1.89 -1.48 -1.76
C TYR A 468 0.90 -1.05 -2.86
N ASP A 469 1.39 -0.71 -4.05
CA ASP A 469 0.55 -0.22 -5.15
C ASP A 469 -0.42 -1.29 -5.68
N ALA A 470 0.07 -2.53 -5.84
CA ALA A 470 -0.72 -3.62 -6.42
C ALA A 470 -1.69 -4.28 -5.43
N ALA A 471 -1.38 -4.26 -4.12
CA ALA A 471 -2.06 -5.13 -3.15
C ALA A 471 -2.57 -4.40 -1.89
N ILE A 472 -1.94 -3.30 -1.45
CA ILE A 472 -2.35 -2.55 -0.25
C ILE A 472 -3.22 -1.35 -0.62
N ARG A 473 -2.81 -0.52 -1.58
CA ARG A 473 -3.57 0.67 -2.01
C ARG A 473 -5.05 0.40 -2.31
N PRO A 474 -5.42 -0.70 -3.00
CA PRO A 474 -6.84 -1.02 -3.24
C PRO A 474 -7.66 -1.30 -1.98
N LEU A 475 -7.01 -1.61 -0.85
CA LEU A 475 -7.64 -1.96 0.42
C LEU A 475 -7.64 -0.80 1.43
N ALA A 476 -6.77 0.19 1.27
CA ALA A 476 -6.43 1.17 2.30
C ALA A 476 -7.60 1.99 2.87
N LYS A 477 -8.71 2.11 2.14
CA LYS A 477 -9.93 2.79 2.64
C LYS A 477 -10.88 1.86 3.39
N TYR A 478 -10.69 0.54 3.28
CA TYR A 478 -11.58 -0.40 3.95
C TYR A 478 -11.23 -0.52 5.43
N PRO A 479 -12.18 -0.31 6.36
CA PRO A 479 -11.89 -0.32 7.79
C PRO A 479 -11.38 -1.68 8.26
N ILE A 480 -10.22 -1.72 8.91
CA ILE A 480 -9.66 -2.89 9.56
C ILE A 480 -9.45 -2.63 11.05
N ASN A 481 -9.50 -3.69 11.85
CA ASN A 481 -9.26 -3.64 13.28
C ASN A 481 -7.77 -3.66 13.63
N GLY A 482 -6.97 -4.30 12.78
CA GLY A 482 -5.53 -4.40 12.96
C GLY A 482 -4.89 -5.26 11.87
N VAL A 483 -3.59 -5.40 11.99
CA VAL A 483 -2.74 -6.15 11.07
C VAL A 483 -2.03 -7.27 11.81
N ILE A 484 -2.03 -8.49 11.28
CA ILE A 484 -1.04 -9.50 11.64
C ILE A 484 0.02 -9.56 10.53
N TRP A 485 1.30 -9.46 10.93
CA TRP A 485 2.44 -9.32 10.03
C TRP A 485 3.47 -10.43 10.26
N TYR A 486 3.66 -11.30 9.28
CA TYR A 486 4.69 -12.34 9.33
C TYR A 486 5.64 -12.19 8.15
N GLN A 487 6.72 -11.50 8.38
CA GLN A 487 7.76 -11.20 7.38
C GLN A 487 9.09 -10.95 8.10
N GLY A 488 10.18 -11.08 7.38
CA GLY A 488 11.52 -10.79 7.87
C GLY A 488 12.59 -11.62 7.20
N GLU A 489 12.26 -12.80 6.71
CA GLU A 489 13.20 -13.76 6.12
C GLU A 489 13.95 -13.17 4.91
N SER A 490 13.29 -12.26 4.18
CA SER A 490 13.85 -11.56 3.02
C SER A 490 14.66 -10.31 3.36
N ASN A 491 14.77 -9.96 4.66
CA ASN A 491 15.52 -8.81 5.17
C ASN A 491 16.53 -9.23 6.27
N ALA A 492 16.57 -10.52 6.63
CA ALA A 492 17.27 -10.99 7.83
C ALA A 492 18.80 -10.90 7.78
N GLU A 493 19.40 -10.73 6.59
CA GLU A 493 20.84 -10.50 6.44
C GLU A 493 21.24 -9.04 6.68
N ASN A 494 20.29 -8.11 6.60
CA ASN A 494 20.49 -6.68 6.80
C ASN A 494 19.49 -6.11 7.80
N MET A 495 19.74 -6.42 9.06
CA MET A 495 18.91 -6.01 10.19
C MET A 495 18.83 -4.48 10.30
N GLU A 496 19.92 -3.77 10.07
CA GLU A 496 20.04 -2.33 10.21
C GLU A 496 19.12 -1.60 9.23
N ILE A 497 19.05 -2.07 8.00
CA ILE A 497 18.09 -1.55 7.00
C ILE A 497 16.66 -1.86 7.44
N HIS A 498 16.39 -3.08 7.92
CA HIS A 498 15.05 -3.46 8.37
C HIS A 498 14.56 -2.63 9.58
N GLN A 499 15.46 -2.23 10.48
CA GLN A 499 15.15 -1.33 11.60
C GLN A 499 14.67 0.06 11.14
N ARG A 500 15.07 0.50 9.95
CA ARG A 500 14.54 1.72 9.30
C ARG A 500 13.25 1.43 8.54
N LEU A 501 13.18 0.31 7.83
CA LEU A 501 12.04 -0.03 6.98
C LEU A 501 10.75 -0.33 7.74
N PHE A 502 10.83 -1.06 8.84
CA PHE A 502 9.61 -1.45 9.55
C PHE A 502 8.85 -0.25 10.16
N PRO A 503 9.50 0.74 10.80
CA PRO A 503 8.84 1.99 11.16
C PRO A 503 8.23 2.75 9.98
N LEU A 504 8.88 2.74 8.80
CA LEU A 504 8.35 3.37 7.59
C LEU A 504 7.11 2.62 7.07
N LEU A 505 7.12 1.28 7.13
CA LEU A 505 5.93 0.47 6.83
C LEU A 505 4.74 0.89 7.71
N LEU A 506 4.96 1.02 9.02
CA LEU A 506 3.93 1.44 9.97
C LEU A 506 3.42 2.84 9.64
N SER A 507 4.32 3.79 9.39
CA SER A 507 3.98 5.17 9.03
C SER A 507 3.16 5.22 7.74
N SER A 508 3.61 4.52 6.70
CA SER A 508 2.92 4.37 5.42
C SER A 508 1.48 3.85 5.61
N TRP A 509 1.33 2.73 6.29
CA TRP A 509 0.01 2.12 6.43
C TRP A 509 -0.91 2.91 7.36
N ARG A 510 -0.40 3.44 8.47
CA ARG A 510 -1.17 4.29 9.40
C ARG A 510 -1.69 5.54 8.72
N THR A 511 -0.87 6.20 7.91
CA THR A 511 -1.26 7.37 7.10
C THR A 511 -2.32 7.02 6.08
N ASN A 512 -2.14 5.92 5.34
CA ASN A 512 -3.05 5.55 4.26
C ASN A 512 -4.38 4.97 4.73
N TRP A 513 -4.45 4.41 5.96
CA TRP A 513 -5.71 4.04 6.63
C TRP A 513 -6.31 5.16 7.47
N ASP A 514 -5.68 6.34 7.51
CA ASP A 514 -6.09 7.45 8.40
C ASP A 514 -6.29 6.97 9.85
N ASN A 515 -5.37 6.12 10.32
CA ASN A 515 -5.40 5.52 11.64
C ASN A 515 -4.00 5.47 12.28
N PRO A 516 -3.56 6.54 12.98
CA PRO A 516 -2.24 6.60 13.59
C PRO A 516 -2.02 5.55 14.68
N GLN A 517 -3.09 4.96 15.20
CA GLN A 517 -3.05 3.92 16.23
C GLN A 517 -3.32 2.52 15.69
N LEU A 518 -3.29 2.33 14.36
CA LEU A 518 -3.50 1.01 13.75
C LEU A 518 -2.55 -0.01 14.38
N PRO A 519 -3.06 -1.03 15.12
CA PRO A 519 -2.21 -1.98 15.80
C PRO A 519 -1.65 -3.01 14.82
N VAL A 520 -0.38 -3.36 15.01
CA VAL A 520 0.33 -4.36 14.22
C VAL A 520 0.88 -5.45 15.15
N TYR A 521 0.48 -6.67 14.90
CA TYR A 521 0.88 -7.86 15.63
C TYR A 521 1.87 -8.64 14.77
N MET A 522 3.17 -8.46 15.06
CA MET A 522 4.23 -9.09 14.28
C MET A 522 4.60 -10.47 14.82
N VAL A 523 5.13 -11.32 13.95
CA VAL A 523 5.74 -12.61 14.33
C VAL A 523 7.24 -12.46 14.36
N GLN A 524 7.88 -12.76 15.50
CA GLN A 524 9.34 -12.97 15.56
C GLN A 524 9.70 -14.20 14.73
N LEU A 525 10.71 -14.10 13.86
CA LEU A 525 11.11 -15.21 13.00
C LEU A 525 11.37 -16.50 13.78
N SER A 526 10.96 -17.61 13.21
CA SER A 526 11.23 -18.95 13.73
C SER A 526 12.74 -19.25 13.71
N SER A 527 13.18 -20.29 14.41
CA SER A 527 14.58 -20.71 14.37
C SER A 527 14.90 -21.53 13.12
N ILE A 528 16.04 -21.22 12.49
CA ILE A 528 16.61 -21.95 11.35
C ILE A 528 18.11 -21.75 11.37
N ASN A 529 18.89 -22.67 10.81
CA ASN A 529 20.35 -22.60 10.84
C ASN A 529 20.92 -21.54 9.86
N ARG A 530 20.65 -20.26 10.14
CA ARG A 530 21.17 -19.10 9.40
C ARG A 530 21.81 -18.10 10.35
N PRO A 531 23.08 -17.72 10.18
CA PRO A 531 23.85 -16.94 11.16
C PRO A 531 23.27 -15.59 11.56
N SER A 532 22.59 -14.88 10.66
CA SER A 532 21.99 -13.56 10.92
C SER A 532 20.72 -13.60 11.78
N TRP A 533 20.09 -14.78 11.91
CA TRP A 533 18.77 -14.90 12.52
C TRP A 533 18.66 -14.43 13.98
N PRO A 534 19.61 -14.71 14.89
CA PRO A 534 19.51 -14.23 16.27
C PRO A 534 19.49 -12.69 16.38
N TRP A 535 20.33 -12.03 15.57
CA TRP A 535 20.38 -10.58 15.49
C TRP A 535 19.03 -10.00 15.03
N PHE A 536 18.48 -10.58 13.99
CA PHE A 536 17.19 -10.14 13.44
C PHE A 536 16.05 -10.38 14.42
N ARG A 537 15.97 -11.54 15.09
CA ARG A 537 14.98 -11.82 16.12
C ARG A 537 15.04 -10.84 17.28
N ASN A 538 16.26 -10.51 17.75
CA ASN A 538 16.43 -9.51 18.79
C ASN A 538 16.01 -8.10 18.32
N SER A 539 16.29 -7.75 17.08
CA SER A 539 15.83 -6.50 16.48
C SER A 539 14.29 -6.41 16.45
N GLN A 540 13.61 -7.49 16.05
CA GLN A 540 12.15 -7.56 16.10
C GLN A 540 11.61 -7.35 17.52
N ARG A 541 12.25 -7.96 18.53
CA ARG A 541 11.90 -7.74 19.96
C ARG A 541 12.06 -6.28 20.36
N LEU A 542 13.18 -5.65 20.00
CA LEU A 542 13.44 -4.25 20.31
C LEU A 542 12.39 -3.33 19.67
N MET A 543 12.06 -3.54 18.40
CA MET A 543 11.01 -2.78 17.70
C MET A 543 9.64 -2.97 18.35
N ALA A 544 9.27 -4.19 18.73
CA ALA A 544 8.00 -4.44 19.43
C ALA A 544 7.91 -3.78 20.80
N ASN A 545 9.05 -3.59 21.49
CA ASN A 545 9.11 -2.93 22.78
C ASN A 545 9.13 -1.39 22.70
N THR A 546 9.53 -0.82 21.57
CA THR A 546 9.76 0.64 21.44
C THR A 546 8.72 1.32 20.54
N LEU A 547 8.16 0.62 19.57
CA LEU A 547 7.20 1.22 18.64
C LEU A 547 5.78 1.15 19.22
N PRO A 548 5.02 2.24 19.19
CA PRO A 548 3.67 2.27 19.74
C PRO A 548 2.73 1.38 18.92
N TYR A 549 1.83 0.68 19.61
CA TYR A 549 0.83 -0.24 19.02
C TYR A 549 1.43 -1.36 18.16
N VAL A 550 2.65 -1.79 18.51
CA VAL A 550 3.31 -2.96 17.93
C VAL A 550 3.46 -4.04 19.00
N TYR A 551 3.05 -5.24 18.68
CA TYR A 551 3.09 -6.39 19.58
C TYR A 551 3.71 -7.59 18.87
N MET A 552 4.33 -8.52 19.60
CA MET A 552 5.09 -9.60 18.98
C MET A 552 4.74 -10.99 19.53
N ALA A 553 4.43 -11.89 18.63
CA ALA A 553 4.33 -13.32 18.91
C ALA A 553 5.65 -14.03 18.59
N VAL A 554 6.17 -14.81 19.53
CA VAL A 554 7.40 -15.59 19.36
C VAL A 554 7.08 -16.88 18.59
N SER A 555 7.98 -17.29 17.68
CA SER A 555 7.85 -18.55 16.93
C SER A 555 9.15 -19.38 16.86
N SER A 556 10.15 -19.04 17.68
CA SER A 556 11.44 -19.73 17.66
C SER A 556 11.38 -21.20 18.09
N ASP A 557 10.37 -21.58 18.87
CA ASP A 557 10.12 -22.94 19.36
C ASP A 557 9.51 -23.89 18.32
N VAL A 558 8.90 -23.34 17.26
CA VAL A 558 8.29 -24.13 16.16
C VAL A 558 9.15 -24.17 14.90
N GLY A 559 10.40 -23.69 14.97
CA GLY A 559 11.32 -23.65 13.84
C GLY A 559 11.85 -25.04 13.42
N ASP A 560 12.40 -25.10 12.22
CA ASP A 560 13.13 -26.23 11.68
C ASP A 560 14.56 -25.80 11.31
N SER A 561 15.52 -26.72 11.45
CA SER A 561 16.93 -26.41 11.20
C SER A 561 17.26 -26.17 9.73
N LEU A 562 16.50 -26.74 8.82
CA LEU A 562 16.72 -26.75 7.37
C LEU A 562 15.61 -26.09 6.58
N ASP A 563 14.35 -26.19 7.07
CA ASP A 563 13.19 -25.61 6.39
C ASP A 563 12.80 -24.26 7.01
N VAL A 564 12.77 -23.25 6.16
CA VAL A 564 12.33 -21.88 6.53
C VAL A 564 10.82 -21.79 6.79
N HIS A 565 10.07 -22.83 6.43
CA HIS A 565 8.62 -22.90 6.56
C HIS A 565 8.20 -23.95 7.60
N PRO A 566 8.32 -23.66 8.92
CA PRO A 566 7.83 -24.58 9.94
C PRO A 566 6.34 -24.88 9.74
N ARG A 567 5.99 -26.16 9.83
CA ARG A 567 4.63 -26.63 9.53
C ARG A 567 3.64 -26.44 10.68
N GLN A 568 4.11 -26.08 11.87
CA GLN A 568 3.29 -25.83 13.06
C GLN A 568 2.81 -24.38 13.10
N LYS A 569 1.73 -24.04 12.41
CA LYS A 569 1.18 -22.67 12.37
C LYS A 569 0.15 -22.39 13.46
N TYR A 570 -0.48 -23.42 14.03
CA TYR A 570 -1.47 -23.24 15.11
C TYR A 570 -0.93 -22.45 16.32
N PRO A 571 0.26 -22.77 16.89
CA PRO A 571 0.79 -22.01 18.02
C PRO A 571 0.99 -20.53 17.68
N VAL A 572 1.44 -20.22 16.46
CA VAL A 572 1.67 -18.83 15.99
C VAL A 572 0.35 -18.08 15.90
N GLY A 573 -0.66 -18.64 15.23
CA GLY A 573 -1.99 -18.04 15.11
C GLY A 573 -2.66 -17.81 16.47
N LYS A 574 -2.56 -18.76 17.38
CA LYS A 574 -3.07 -18.65 18.76
C LYS A 574 -2.39 -17.52 19.54
N ARG A 575 -1.06 -17.41 19.46
CA ARG A 575 -0.29 -16.35 20.14
C ARG A 575 -0.67 -14.96 19.64
N LEU A 576 -0.80 -14.81 18.33
CA LEU A 576 -1.29 -13.56 17.74
C LEU A 576 -2.70 -13.20 18.21
N ALA A 577 -3.60 -14.18 18.28
CA ALA A 577 -4.96 -13.97 18.78
C ALA A 577 -4.99 -13.57 20.26
N ASN A 578 -4.15 -14.18 21.10
CA ASN A 578 -4.06 -13.83 22.52
C ASN A 578 -3.56 -12.38 22.70
N LEU A 579 -2.57 -11.97 21.92
CA LEU A 579 -2.11 -10.58 21.92
C LEU A 579 -3.25 -9.62 21.55
N ALA A 580 -4.01 -9.91 20.48
CA ALA A 580 -5.13 -9.10 20.06
C ALA A 580 -6.25 -9.07 21.12
N LEU A 581 -6.61 -10.20 21.69
CA LEU A 581 -7.61 -10.32 22.76
C LEU A 581 -7.22 -9.47 23.96
N TYR A 582 -5.97 -9.52 24.37
CA TYR A 582 -5.46 -8.77 25.54
C TYR A 582 -5.39 -7.25 25.27
N HIS A 583 -4.82 -6.85 24.14
CA HIS A 583 -4.53 -5.43 23.88
C HIS A 583 -5.72 -4.66 23.31
N GLN A 584 -6.62 -5.31 22.58
CA GLN A 584 -7.69 -4.65 21.86
C GLN A 584 -9.09 -4.99 22.34
N TYR A 585 -9.28 -6.18 22.92
CA TYR A 585 -10.62 -6.66 23.33
C TYR A 585 -10.79 -6.84 24.83
N ASP A 586 -9.86 -6.29 25.61
CA ASP A 586 -9.91 -6.22 27.10
C ASP A 586 -9.96 -7.57 27.83
N PHE A 587 -9.45 -8.63 27.22
CA PHE A 587 -9.28 -9.93 27.87
C PHE A 587 -8.04 -9.93 28.79
N LYS A 588 -8.01 -9.03 29.81
CA LYS A 588 -6.85 -8.81 30.69
C LYS A 588 -6.52 -10.02 31.59
N GLN A 589 -7.42 -10.98 31.71
CA GLN A 589 -7.17 -12.26 32.42
C GLN A 589 -6.25 -13.21 31.61
N LEU A 590 -6.07 -13.00 30.29
CA LEU A 590 -5.17 -13.78 29.47
C LEU A 590 -3.72 -13.32 29.65
N THR A 591 -2.79 -14.25 29.57
CA THR A 591 -1.37 -13.94 29.36
C THR A 591 -1.14 -13.65 27.88
N PRO A 592 -0.73 -12.44 27.50
CA PRO A 592 -0.68 -12.09 26.06
C PRO A 592 0.48 -12.74 25.32
N CYS A 593 1.64 -12.91 25.99
CA CYS A 593 2.87 -13.45 25.38
C CYS A 593 3.74 -14.21 26.36
N GLY A 594 4.87 -14.71 25.91
CA GLY A 594 5.88 -15.36 26.74
C GLY A 594 6.74 -14.36 27.52
N PRO A 595 7.67 -14.87 28.34
CA PRO A 595 8.59 -14.03 29.09
C PRO A 595 9.35 -13.07 28.19
N SER A 596 9.24 -11.78 28.46
CA SER A 596 9.96 -10.72 27.76
C SER A 596 10.98 -10.11 28.72
N VAL A 597 12.26 -10.15 28.37
CA VAL A 597 13.33 -9.64 29.24
C VAL A 597 13.09 -8.17 29.58
N GLN A 598 13.15 -7.85 30.86
CA GLN A 598 13.03 -6.49 31.41
C GLN A 598 14.41 -5.90 31.70
N SER A 599 15.24 -6.65 32.45
CA SER A 599 16.60 -6.25 32.83
C SER A 599 17.45 -7.45 33.22
N ALA A 600 18.76 -7.24 33.26
CA ALA A 600 19.70 -8.12 33.93
C ALA A 600 20.52 -7.27 34.91
N THR A 601 20.77 -7.77 36.13
CA THR A 601 21.56 -7.10 37.17
C THR A 601 22.60 -8.03 37.73
N MET A 602 23.75 -7.48 38.07
CA MET A 602 24.79 -8.16 38.83
C MET A 602 24.54 -7.95 40.32
N GLU A 603 24.39 -9.06 41.02
CA GLU A 603 24.14 -9.05 42.44
C GLU A 603 25.42 -9.16 43.26
N PRO A 604 25.43 -8.74 44.57
CA PRO A 604 26.61 -8.83 45.42
C PRO A 604 27.13 -10.27 45.65
N ASP A 605 26.27 -11.28 45.47
CA ASP A 605 26.63 -12.70 45.55
C ASP A 605 27.39 -13.25 44.33
N GLY A 606 27.58 -12.39 43.28
CA GLY A 606 28.24 -12.77 42.05
C GLY A 606 27.35 -13.42 41.01
N GLU A 607 26.05 -13.56 41.28
CA GLU A 607 25.06 -14.05 40.34
C GLU A 607 24.55 -12.92 39.44
N VAL A 608 24.25 -13.21 38.16
CA VAL A 608 23.47 -12.33 37.33
C VAL A 608 22.00 -12.76 37.39
N ARG A 609 21.14 -11.84 37.79
CA ARG A 609 19.68 -12.05 37.79
C ARG A 609 19.05 -11.42 36.60
N VAL A 610 18.24 -12.22 35.89
CA VAL A 610 17.49 -11.77 34.71
C VAL A 610 16.01 -11.74 35.04
N TYR A 611 15.43 -10.55 34.92
CA TYR A 611 14.01 -10.27 35.20
C TYR A 611 13.21 -10.20 33.92
N PHE A 612 11.96 -10.64 34.02
CA PHE A 612 11.07 -10.70 32.86
C PHE A 612 9.71 -10.06 33.17
N ASN A 613 9.10 -9.50 32.15
CA ASN A 613 7.64 -9.30 32.14
C ASN A 613 6.97 -10.62 31.75
N TRP A 614 5.72 -10.84 32.17
CA TRP A 614 4.94 -12.06 31.89
C TRP A 614 5.58 -13.33 32.46
N ASP A 615 6.19 -13.20 33.59
CA ASP A 615 7.05 -14.16 34.30
C ASP A 615 6.31 -15.12 35.25
N LYS A 616 4.96 -15.02 35.34
CA LYS A 616 4.19 -15.88 36.21
C LYS A 616 4.33 -17.35 35.83
N GLY A 617 4.86 -18.16 36.79
CA GLY A 617 5.03 -19.58 36.59
C GLY A 617 6.11 -19.96 35.59
N LEU A 618 7.26 -19.24 35.61
CA LEU A 618 8.42 -19.60 34.79
C LEU A 618 8.79 -21.07 34.97
N LYS A 619 9.03 -21.73 33.84
CA LYS A 619 9.41 -23.15 33.80
C LYS A 619 10.14 -23.45 32.50
N THR A 620 10.67 -24.66 32.38
CA THR A 620 11.17 -25.18 31.11
C THR A 620 10.07 -25.92 30.36
N ALA A 621 10.00 -25.76 29.05
CA ALA A 621 8.94 -26.36 28.22
C ALA A 621 8.97 -27.90 28.21
N ASP A 622 10.14 -28.49 28.43
CA ASP A 622 10.42 -29.93 28.32
C ASP A 622 10.80 -30.60 29.67
N GLY A 623 10.72 -29.87 30.78
CA GLY A 623 11.08 -30.39 32.11
C GLY A 623 12.59 -30.63 32.31
N LYS A 624 13.44 -30.29 31.29
CA LYS A 624 14.90 -30.47 31.40
C LYS A 624 15.55 -29.19 31.92
N ALA A 625 16.86 -29.23 32.18
CA ALA A 625 17.62 -28.08 32.61
C ALA A 625 17.43 -26.88 31.64
N LEU A 626 17.40 -25.68 32.20
CA LEU A 626 17.32 -24.43 31.44
C LEU A 626 18.60 -24.28 30.61
N ARG A 627 18.47 -23.88 29.36
CA ARG A 627 19.59 -23.84 28.43
C ARG A 627 19.59 -22.61 27.52
N THR A 628 20.68 -22.42 26.80
CA THR A 628 20.90 -21.36 25.82
C THR A 628 21.05 -19.95 26.42
N PHE A 629 21.29 -19.82 27.71
CA PHE A 629 21.81 -18.60 28.30
C PHE A 629 23.33 -18.53 28.13
N GLU A 630 23.81 -17.36 27.76
CA GLU A 630 25.22 -17.06 27.59
C GLU A 630 25.51 -15.69 28.17
N VAL A 631 26.70 -15.52 28.76
CA VAL A 631 27.18 -14.25 29.31
C VAL A 631 28.51 -13.88 28.71
N ALA A 632 28.80 -12.58 28.65
CA ALA A 632 30.09 -12.04 28.20
C ALA A 632 30.53 -10.87 29.07
N GLY A 633 31.85 -10.64 29.17
CA GLY A 633 32.42 -9.39 29.63
C GLY A 633 32.31 -8.27 28.57
N TYR A 634 33.03 -7.17 28.78
CA TYR A 634 33.12 -6.07 27.80
C TYR A 634 33.90 -6.45 26.52
N ASP A 635 34.59 -7.60 26.54
CA ASP A 635 35.21 -8.21 25.35
C ASP A 635 34.23 -8.84 24.38
N GLU A 636 32.95 -8.95 24.80
CA GLU A 636 31.87 -9.57 24.05
C GLU A 636 32.08 -11.02 23.64
N VAL A 637 33.01 -11.73 24.31
CA VAL A 637 33.23 -13.17 24.16
C VAL A 637 32.19 -13.89 25.04
N PHE A 638 31.23 -14.54 24.38
CA PHE A 638 30.12 -15.21 25.07
C PHE A 638 30.42 -16.62 25.46
N TYR A 639 30.17 -16.96 26.71
CA TYR A 639 30.29 -18.31 27.28
C TYR A 639 28.94 -18.81 27.77
N PRO A 640 28.65 -20.12 27.64
CA PRO A 640 27.47 -20.72 28.25
C PRO A 640 27.43 -20.47 29.77
N ALA A 641 26.28 -20.05 30.26
CA ALA A 641 26.06 -19.84 31.69
C ALA A 641 25.21 -20.98 32.27
N GLU A 642 25.53 -21.40 33.48
CA GLU A 642 24.60 -22.21 34.29
C GLU A 642 23.40 -21.33 34.64
N ALA A 643 22.21 -21.84 34.35
CA ALA A 643 20.96 -21.09 34.48
C ALA A 643 19.95 -21.84 35.34
N THR A 644 19.40 -21.20 36.34
CA THR A 644 18.34 -21.74 37.20
C THR A 644 17.15 -20.79 37.29
N ILE A 645 15.93 -21.36 37.33
CA ILE A 645 14.74 -20.59 37.58
C ILE A 645 14.51 -20.54 39.11
N LYS A 646 14.39 -19.34 39.65
CA LYS A 646 14.00 -19.14 41.04
C LYS A 646 12.88 -18.13 41.12
N ASP A 647 11.72 -18.59 41.55
CA ASP A 647 10.49 -17.79 41.61
C ASP A 647 10.11 -17.19 40.25
N ARG A 648 10.39 -15.90 40.05
CA ARG A 648 10.03 -15.13 38.85
C ARG A 648 11.26 -14.57 38.12
N GLU A 649 12.45 -15.11 38.41
CA GLU A 649 13.71 -14.68 37.80
C GLU A 649 14.52 -15.88 37.32
N VAL A 650 15.49 -15.60 36.44
CA VAL A 650 16.52 -16.55 36.06
C VAL A 650 17.85 -16.08 36.65
N ARG A 651 18.53 -16.98 37.35
CA ARG A 651 19.84 -16.76 37.92
C ARG A 651 20.90 -17.44 37.08
N LEU A 652 21.99 -16.70 36.80
CA LEU A 652 23.07 -17.13 35.94
C LEU A 652 24.40 -17.08 36.69
N THR A 653 25.19 -18.13 36.50
CA THR A 653 26.59 -18.18 36.94
C THR A 653 27.47 -18.65 35.80
N CYS A 654 28.68 -18.06 35.68
CA CYS A 654 29.65 -18.43 34.67
C CYS A 654 31.06 -18.16 35.20
N PRO A 655 31.81 -19.19 35.64
CA PRO A 655 33.17 -19.02 36.16
C PRO A 655 34.16 -18.40 35.18
N GLN A 656 33.92 -18.58 33.85
CA GLN A 656 34.75 -18.01 32.79
C GLN A 656 34.57 -16.48 32.64
N VAL A 657 33.47 -15.92 33.16
CA VAL A 657 33.15 -14.50 33.06
C VAL A 657 32.84 -13.94 34.45
N PRO A 658 33.85 -13.63 35.26
CA PRO A 658 33.64 -13.16 36.62
C PRO A 658 33.02 -11.77 36.71
N HIS A 659 33.05 -11.01 35.64
CA HIS A 659 32.44 -9.68 35.54
C HIS A 659 31.56 -9.56 34.28
N PRO A 660 30.38 -10.20 34.27
CA PRO A 660 29.45 -10.14 33.15
C PRO A 660 29.02 -8.72 32.84
N ALA A 661 29.08 -8.32 31.57
CA ALA A 661 28.58 -7.06 31.04
C ALA A 661 27.33 -7.27 30.15
N PHE A 662 27.21 -8.47 29.60
CA PHE A 662 26.10 -8.81 28.69
C PHE A 662 25.53 -10.19 29.00
N VAL A 663 24.22 -10.33 28.80
CA VAL A 663 23.49 -11.60 28.78
C VAL A 663 22.78 -11.74 27.44
N ARG A 664 22.80 -12.94 26.89
CA ARG A 664 21.95 -13.30 25.75
C ARG A 664 21.27 -14.65 25.96
N TYR A 665 20.11 -14.83 25.30
CA TYR A 665 19.29 -16.03 25.38
C TYR A 665 18.75 -16.41 24.01
N GLY A 666 18.75 -17.70 23.69
CA GLY A 666 18.24 -18.23 22.43
C GLY A 666 18.99 -17.68 21.22
N TRP A 667 20.31 -17.40 21.39
CA TRP A 667 21.12 -16.69 20.39
C TRP A 667 21.62 -17.58 19.25
N GLN A 668 21.43 -18.88 19.36
CA GLN A 668 21.77 -19.79 18.28
C GLN A 668 20.84 -19.57 17.08
N PRO A 669 21.33 -19.64 15.83
CA PRO A 669 20.48 -19.53 14.63
C PRO A 669 19.28 -20.50 14.66
N PHE A 670 19.55 -21.80 14.78
CA PHE A 670 18.55 -22.79 15.20
C PHE A 670 18.69 -23.00 16.71
N THR A 671 17.75 -22.46 17.46
CA THR A 671 17.79 -22.52 18.92
C THR A 671 16.89 -23.61 19.48
N ARG A 672 17.35 -24.21 20.58
CA ARG A 672 16.56 -25.13 21.43
C ARG A 672 16.24 -24.51 22.79
N ALA A 673 16.09 -23.20 22.81
CA ALA A 673 15.68 -22.44 23.98
C ALA A 673 14.37 -23.00 24.57
N ASN A 674 14.31 -23.17 25.91
CA ASN A 674 13.20 -23.86 26.56
C ASN A 674 12.53 -23.08 27.70
N LEU A 675 12.88 -21.81 27.92
CA LEU A 675 12.20 -20.97 28.90
C LEU A 675 10.79 -20.60 28.43
N VAL A 676 9.80 -20.91 29.24
CA VAL A 676 8.40 -20.56 29.04
C VAL A 676 7.79 -20.03 30.32
N ASN A 677 6.67 -19.33 30.22
CA ASN A 677 5.84 -18.99 31.39
C ASN A 677 4.84 -20.11 31.74
N GLY A 678 4.00 -19.87 32.75
CA GLY A 678 2.99 -20.81 33.22
C GLY A 678 2.05 -21.30 32.15
N ASP A 679 1.71 -20.45 31.16
CA ASP A 679 0.83 -20.75 30.03
C ASP A 679 1.56 -21.44 28.84
N GLY A 680 2.86 -21.70 28.99
CA GLY A 680 3.67 -22.39 27.98
C GLY A 680 4.09 -21.52 26.80
N PHE A 681 3.99 -20.19 26.91
CA PHE A 681 4.48 -19.30 25.84
C PHE A 681 6.00 -19.12 25.96
N PRO A 682 6.76 -19.25 24.84
CA PRO A 682 8.20 -19.18 24.85
C PRO A 682 8.73 -17.76 25.07
N ALA A 683 9.86 -17.66 25.76
CA ALA A 683 10.63 -16.43 25.83
C ALA A 683 11.25 -16.08 24.47
N SER A 684 11.30 -14.78 24.16
CA SER A 684 11.92 -14.30 22.93
C SER A 684 13.45 -14.43 22.97
N THR A 685 14.10 -14.49 21.82
CA THR A 685 15.53 -14.26 21.70
C THR A 685 15.88 -12.84 22.16
N PHE A 686 16.91 -12.69 22.98
CA PHE A 686 17.36 -11.38 23.43
C PHE A 686 18.87 -11.31 23.69
N ARG A 687 19.39 -10.09 23.65
CA ARG A 687 20.67 -9.65 24.22
C ARG A 687 20.41 -8.36 25.00
N VAL A 688 20.95 -8.28 26.23
CA VAL A 688 20.82 -7.12 27.13
C VAL A 688 22.11 -6.87 27.89
N GLU A 689 22.31 -5.63 28.30
CA GLU A 689 23.39 -5.24 29.21
C GLU A 689 23.06 -5.64 30.65
N VAL A 690 24.10 -6.00 31.41
CA VAL A 690 24.01 -6.27 32.85
C VAL A 690 24.23 -4.96 33.59
N LYS A 691 23.24 -4.52 34.35
CA LYS A 691 23.34 -3.37 35.24
C LYS A 691 24.11 -3.76 36.49
N ARG A 692 24.89 -2.85 37.00
CA ARG A 692 25.62 -2.99 38.28
C ARG A 692 24.87 -2.33 39.42
#